data_6e8ca0af2c8043d1d56cab5a08337e35
#
_entry.id   6e8ca0af2c8043d1d56cab5a08337e35
#
_cell.length_a   1.000
_cell.length_b   1.000
_cell.length_c   1.000
_cell.angle_alpha   90.00
_cell.angle_beta   90.00
_cell.angle_gamma   90.00
#
_symmetry.space_group_name_H-M   'P 1'
#
loop_
_entity.id
_entity.type
_entity.pdbx_description
1 polymer ?
#
loop_
_entity_poly.entity_id
_entity_poly.type
_entity_poly.pdbx_seq_one_letter_code
_entity_poly.pdbx_strand_id
1 'polypeptide(L)'
;MLLVIVGLAAREEARASDFQARYFTQQASQLTNEIREGPSDRIRFPGAGPYDRRLGYARLPDALRVGAERGYHIAAQVRVSEQFAAMVDRGLSPIFREKAQAGLRILDRRGSAIFASPYPERIYASIAAVPPAVWQTLLFLENRALLDPRYPKHNPSIDWARMAQAGGDYALSWLGSDRSVHGASTLATQLEKFRHSPDGRTGSTRQKLLQMEAASLRSYLGGENTEAARRRIVTDYLNSVPLAAIAGYGEVTGLCDGLWAWYGADADEVNRLLWDDASDGTARGVAYREVLSLMLAHRRPSYLLLQPAGREELRNLTDQHLRLVAREGIISAALRDAALAVDLTPRGRAPAVPRASFIDRKGANAVRMELLGLTGARSLYALDRFDLTARTTLDLQVQSEVTRLLRRLTDPAFVRAQGLGAPGLLRRGDPARVIYAVALYERTAAGNVVRVQVDNGDTPFNVVEGSKLELGSTAKLRTLISYLEIVEQLYLRNSGRPAANLRAEPVGAGDGITAWTFAYLASNPGVSLERLLEAAMLRPYSASPAETFAGGATYAFQNADTTDDQQAPSVREAFVRSVNLPFIRIMRDIVHYYLYRLPGSLQPLAGYSATAPWDPDDGRALIEHAYEQQADSTIWRGRSEMQLAWVYRSVAPEGGLDEFRAFVRRWVADAPLSDARIIDLYDGADPTGFSIADRAHLAGVPPLDLWLAAYLREHAGASQQDVFDASATIRRQIAGARLPPRPRERGQWVSAVPETDAFGEIQRSWGRLGYPFGALAPSYATAIGSSADRPDHLAELAGIVLNDGVRYPVRRVEELHYAAGTPYETLLRLSPRQGERVLSSEIAAVVRSAMVAVVGRGTAQRAFGAVRGSDGSPLAIGAKTGTGNNRYRVVTRDGRVIEDRAVDRTAAVVFFIGDRLYGSITVFVAGKNADRYDFTSALPVQILKMLGPTFAKLEP
;
A
#
# COMPACT_ATOMS: atom_id res chain seq x y z
N MET A 1 14.16 -74.60 -7.21
CA MET A 1 14.59 -73.89 -8.41
C MET A 1 13.79 -72.58 -8.62
N LEU A 2 12.44 -72.61 -8.61
CA LEU A 2 11.64 -71.38 -8.81
C LEU A 2 11.95 -70.28 -7.78
N LEU A 3 12.03 -70.59 -6.47
CA LEU A 3 12.38 -69.62 -5.44
C LEU A 3 13.78 -69.01 -5.60
N VAL A 4 14.75 -69.76 -6.08
CA VAL A 4 16.10 -69.28 -6.36
C VAL A 4 16.10 -68.32 -7.56
N ILE A 5 15.37 -68.68 -8.62
CA ILE A 5 15.20 -67.80 -9.79
C ILE A 5 14.49 -66.51 -9.44
N VAL A 6 13.38 -66.60 -8.67
CA VAL A 6 12.65 -65.41 -8.16
C VAL A 6 13.53 -64.59 -7.24
N GLY A 7 14.34 -65.19 -6.36
CA GLY A 7 15.29 -64.48 -5.50
C GLY A 7 16.41 -63.78 -6.29
N LEU A 8 16.97 -64.42 -7.33
CA LEU A 8 17.95 -63.81 -8.23
C LEU A 8 17.33 -62.65 -9.05
N ALA A 9 16.14 -62.84 -9.60
CA ALA A 9 15.41 -61.77 -10.34
C ALA A 9 15.07 -60.58 -9.43
N ALA A 10 14.62 -60.84 -8.22
CA ALA A 10 14.32 -59.78 -7.22
C ALA A 10 15.63 -59.03 -6.81
N ARG A 11 16.74 -59.75 -6.68
CA ARG A 11 18.05 -59.12 -6.40
C ARG A 11 18.53 -58.25 -7.55
N GLU A 12 18.35 -58.72 -8.77
CA GLU A 12 18.72 -57.92 -9.95
C GLU A 12 17.82 -56.67 -10.11
N GLU A 13 16.51 -56.84 -9.96
CA GLU A 13 15.55 -55.72 -9.96
C GLU A 13 15.87 -54.70 -8.85
N ALA A 14 16.25 -55.17 -7.66
CA ALA A 14 16.63 -54.31 -6.54
C ALA A 14 17.87 -53.45 -6.86
N ARG A 15 18.72 -53.88 -7.81
CA ARG A 15 19.94 -53.18 -8.27
C ARG A 15 19.72 -52.39 -9.53
N ALA A 16 19.13 -53.01 -10.56
CA ALA A 16 18.97 -52.40 -11.88
C ALA A 16 17.71 -51.57 -12.03
N SER A 17 16.63 -51.94 -11.31
CA SER A 17 15.30 -51.29 -11.33
C SER A 17 14.64 -51.28 -12.71
N ASP A 18 14.82 -52.31 -13.51
CA ASP A 18 14.35 -52.38 -14.91
C ASP A 18 12.80 -52.36 -15.00
N PHE A 19 12.12 -53.12 -14.13
CA PHE A 19 10.66 -53.09 -14.06
C PHE A 19 10.13 -51.78 -13.55
N GLN A 20 10.72 -51.26 -12.46
CA GLN A 20 10.34 -49.95 -11.87
C GLN A 20 10.54 -48.83 -12.90
N ALA A 21 11.63 -48.84 -13.67
CA ALA A 21 11.92 -47.84 -14.70
C ALA A 21 10.82 -47.78 -15.77
N ARG A 22 10.41 -48.92 -16.29
CA ARG A 22 9.31 -49.01 -17.26
C ARG A 22 7.99 -48.51 -16.64
N TYR A 23 7.64 -49.03 -15.45
CA TYR A 23 6.40 -48.67 -14.77
C TYR A 23 6.33 -47.17 -14.47
N PHE A 24 7.32 -46.63 -13.77
CA PHE A 24 7.30 -45.21 -13.38
C PHE A 24 7.43 -44.27 -14.58
N THR A 25 8.19 -44.62 -15.61
CA THR A 25 8.27 -43.84 -16.86
C THR A 25 6.89 -43.77 -17.55
N GLN A 26 6.19 -44.90 -17.65
CA GLN A 26 4.84 -44.97 -18.23
C GLN A 26 3.87 -44.10 -17.43
N GLN A 27 3.87 -44.18 -16.10
CA GLN A 27 3.02 -43.33 -15.24
C GLN A 27 3.41 -41.86 -15.38
N ALA A 28 4.69 -41.50 -15.32
CA ALA A 28 5.17 -40.13 -15.40
C ALA A 28 4.87 -39.48 -16.77
N SER A 29 4.86 -40.25 -17.87
CA SER A 29 4.52 -39.75 -19.21
C SER A 29 3.06 -39.28 -19.33
N GLN A 30 2.16 -39.75 -18.45
CA GLN A 30 0.74 -39.35 -18.40
C GLN A 30 0.53 -38.09 -17.55
N LEU A 31 1.55 -37.62 -16.79
CA LEU A 31 1.49 -36.46 -15.91
C LEU A 31 1.90 -35.20 -16.68
N THR A 32 0.95 -34.65 -17.42
CA THR A 32 1.19 -33.45 -18.22
C THR A 32 0.58 -32.21 -17.60
N ASN A 33 1.22 -31.07 -17.82
CA ASN A 33 0.71 -29.76 -17.50
C ASN A 33 1.05 -28.80 -18.64
N GLU A 34 0.12 -27.94 -19.00
CA GLU A 34 0.27 -26.96 -20.06
C GLU A 34 -0.53 -25.70 -19.72
N ILE A 35 0.09 -24.52 -19.88
CA ILE A 35 -0.59 -23.24 -19.69
C ILE A 35 -1.52 -22.96 -20.88
N ARG A 36 -2.77 -22.58 -20.60
CA ARG A 36 -3.76 -22.19 -21.62
C ARG A 36 -4.55 -20.96 -21.16
N GLU A 37 -5.16 -20.26 -22.07
CA GLU A 37 -5.99 -19.10 -21.79
C GLU A 37 -7.19 -19.44 -20.91
N GLY A 38 -7.57 -18.50 -20.05
CA GLY A 38 -8.68 -18.57 -19.11
C GLY A 38 -8.42 -19.47 -17.89
N PRO A 39 -9.41 -19.55 -16.97
CA PRO A 39 -9.31 -20.31 -15.74
C PRO A 39 -9.36 -21.82 -15.98
N SER A 40 -8.72 -22.59 -15.08
CA SER A 40 -8.68 -24.05 -15.09
C SER A 40 -9.62 -24.62 -14.02
N ASP A 41 -10.40 -25.62 -14.41
CA ASP A 41 -11.25 -26.43 -13.52
C ASP A 41 -10.48 -27.59 -12.85
N ARG A 42 -9.34 -27.97 -13.43
CA ARG A 42 -8.53 -29.12 -12.99
C ARG A 42 -7.25 -28.77 -12.25
N ILE A 43 -6.91 -27.48 -12.07
CA ILE A 43 -5.73 -27.10 -11.31
C ILE A 43 -5.82 -27.63 -9.88
N ARG A 44 -4.71 -28.12 -9.35
CA ARG A 44 -4.59 -28.59 -7.97
C ARG A 44 -3.46 -27.84 -7.30
N PHE A 45 -3.82 -27.08 -6.25
CA PHE A 45 -2.83 -26.37 -5.45
C PHE A 45 -2.25 -27.27 -4.37
N PRO A 46 -0.97 -27.09 -4.01
CA PRO A 46 -0.33 -27.91 -3.01
C PRO A 46 -0.86 -27.64 -1.61
N GLY A 47 -0.68 -28.61 -0.73
CA GLY A 47 -0.93 -28.45 0.70
C GLY A 47 0.07 -27.51 1.40
N ALA A 48 0.18 -27.63 2.72
CA ALA A 48 0.97 -26.74 3.56
C ALA A 48 2.44 -27.19 3.76
N GLY A 49 3.10 -27.74 2.75
CA GLY A 49 4.52 -28.10 2.80
C GLY A 49 5.42 -26.86 2.98
N PRO A 50 6.62 -26.97 3.58
CA PRO A 50 7.53 -25.86 3.78
C PRO A 50 7.93 -25.15 2.49
N TYR A 51 8.21 -25.88 1.42
CA TYR A 51 8.52 -25.34 0.10
C TYR A 51 7.32 -24.60 -0.50
N ASP A 52 6.16 -25.23 -0.47
CA ASP A 52 4.92 -24.69 -1.03
C ASP A 52 4.45 -23.40 -0.32
N ARG A 53 4.69 -23.35 1.01
CA ARG A 53 4.40 -22.12 1.80
C ARG A 53 5.37 -20.99 1.51
N ARG A 54 6.68 -21.31 1.41
CA ARG A 54 7.73 -20.29 1.19
C ARG A 54 7.61 -19.64 -0.17
N LEU A 55 7.35 -20.44 -1.22
CA LEU A 55 7.20 -19.94 -2.58
C LEU A 55 5.80 -19.37 -2.87
N GLY A 56 4.89 -19.41 -1.90
CA GLY A 56 3.55 -18.84 -2.03
C GLY A 56 2.53 -19.76 -2.72
N TYR A 57 2.92 -20.96 -3.18
CA TYR A 57 2.02 -21.86 -3.93
C TYR A 57 0.77 -22.26 -3.12
N ALA A 58 0.94 -22.56 -1.84
CA ALA A 58 -0.19 -22.90 -0.95
C ALA A 58 -1.13 -21.71 -0.66
N ARG A 59 -0.76 -20.49 -1.03
CA ARG A 59 -1.55 -19.26 -0.87
C ARG A 59 -2.21 -18.78 -2.15
N LEU A 60 -1.92 -19.42 -3.28
CA LEU A 60 -2.47 -19.02 -4.58
C LEU A 60 -4.02 -18.94 -4.57
N PRO A 61 -4.77 -19.89 -3.98
CA PRO A 61 -6.23 -19.78 -3.94
C PRO A 61 -6.72 -18.46 -3.31
N ASP A 62 -6.11 -18.06 -2.19
CA ASP A 62 -6.44 -16.79 -1.53
C ASP A 62 -6.02 -15.58 -2.36
N ALA A 63 -4.82 -15.61 -2.94
CA ALA A 63 -4.33 -14.53 -3.81
C ALA A 63 -5.21 -14.35 -5.06
N LEU A 64 -5.70 -15.44 -5.65
CA LEU A 64 -6.61 -15.40 -6.80
C LEU A 64 -7.96 -14.77 -6.43
N ARG A 65 -8.52 -15.12 -5.25
CA ARG A 65 -9.76 -14.53 -4.75
C ARG A 65 -9.58 -13.02 -4.50
N VAL A 66 -8.56 -12.62 -3.77
CA VAL A 66 -8.26 -11.20 -3.51
C VAL A 66 -7.97 -10.45 -4.81
N GLY A 67 -7.27 -11.08 -5.75
CA GLY A 67 -7.03 -10.52 -7.08
C GLY A 67 -8.34 -10.23 -7.81
N ALA A 68 -9.28 -11.18 -7.82
CA ALA A 68 -10.59 -11.02 -8.45
C ALA A 68 -11.40 -9.86 -7.81
N GLU A 69 -11.44 -9.78 -6.48
CA GLU A 69 -12.07 -8.67 -5.75
C GLU A 69 -11.46 -7.30 -6.13
N ARG A 70 -10.18 -7.28 -6.48
CA ARG A 70 -9.46 -6.08 -6.92
C ARG A 70 -9.50 -5.82 -8.42
N GLY A 71 -10.25 -6.66 -9.15
CA GLY A 71 -10.49 -6.50 -10.59
C GLY A 71 -9.47 -7.18 -11.49
N TYR A 72 -8.66 -8.10 -10.97
CA TYR A 72 -7.85 -8.99 -11.80
C TYR A 72 -8.70 -10.17 -12.27
N HIS A 73 -8.42 -10.65 -13.48
CA HIS A 73 -8.96 -11.88 -14.02
C HIS A 73 -7.85 -12.86 -14.40
N ILE A 74 -8.17 -14.14 -14.41
CA ILE A 74 -7.23 -15.17 -14.86
C ILE A 74 -7.13 -15.09 -16.37
N ALA A 75 -6.03 -14.58 -16.87
CA ALA A 75 -5.76 -14.50 -18.32
C ALA A 75 -5.31 -15.85 -18.88
N ALA A 76 -4.49 -16.58 -18.11
CA ALA A 76 -4.07 -17.94 -18.45
C ALA A 76 -3.79 -18.75 -17.18
N GLN A 77 -4.04 -20.05 -17.24
CA GLN A 77 -3.80 -20.98 -16.13
C GLN A 77 -3.44 -22.36 -16.63
N VAL A 78 -2.63 -23.08 -15.88
CA VAL A 78 -2.24 -24.44 -16.22
C VAL A 78 -3.42 -25.38 -16.25
N ARG A 79 -3.48 -26.23 -17.29
CA ARG A 79 -4.33 -27.41 -17.39
C ARG A 79 -3.46 -28.64 -17.09
N VAL A 80 -3.87 -29.41 -16.11
CA VAL A 80 -3.22 -30.68 -15.79
C VAL A 80 -4.01 -31.85 -16.37
N SER A 81 -3.33 -32.97 -16.65
CA SER A 81 -4.00 -34.21 -17.09
C SER A 81 -4.90 -34.79 -16.00
N GLU A 82 -5.86 -35.65 -16.37
CA GLU A 82 -6.73 -36.34 -15.40
C GLU A 82 -5.91 -37.21 -14.44
N GLN A 83 -4.91 -37.87 -14.95
CA GLN A 83 -4.02 -38.71 -14.16
C GLN A 83 -3.24 -37.88 -13.14
N PHE A 84 -2.78 -36.69 -13.53
CA PHE A 84 -2.12 -35.76 -12.62
C PHE A 84 -3.07 -35.34 -11.48
N ALA A 85 -4.26 -34.88 -11.82
CA ALA A 85 -5.25 -34.47 -10.83
C ALA A 85 -5.61 -35.64 -9.89
N ALA A 86 -5.88 -36.83 -10.43
CA ALA A 86 -6.20 -38.02 -9.64
C ALA A 86 -5.08 -38.44 -8.68
N MET A 87 -3.80 -38.27 -9.07
CA MET A 87 -2.66 -38.53 -8.15
C MET A 87 -2.59 -37.54 -7.00
N VAL A 88 -2.75 -36.27 -7.28
CA VAL A 88 -2.77 -35.24 -6.23
C VAL A 88 -3.96 -35.44 -5.27
N ASP A 89 -5.14 -35.79 -5.82
CA ASP A 89 -6.36 -36.05 -5.02
C ASP A 89 -6.20 -37.29 -4.10
N ARG A 90 -5.33 -38.25 -4.46
CA ARG A 90 -4.93 -39.38 -3.61
C ARG A 90 -3.93 -39.01 -2.50
N GLY A 91 -3.38 -37.76 -2.54
CA GLY A 91 -2.47 -37.22 -1.56
C GLY A 91 -0.99 -37.26 -1.92
N LEU A 92 -0.64 -37.48 -3.19
CA LEU A 92 0.74 -37.29 -3.67
C LEU A 92 1.02 -35.79 -3.77
N SER A 93 2.29 -35.41 -3.54
CA SER A 93 2.79 -34.10 -3.95
C SER A 93 2.73 -33.98 -5.49
N PRO A 94 2.39 -32.81 -6.05
CA PRO A 94 2.41 -32.61 -7.49
C PRO A 94 3.76 -32.93 -8.12
N ILE A 95 3.75 -33.72 -9.20
CA ILE A 95 4.96 -34.28 -9.84
C ILE A 95 5.38 -33.39 -11.01
N PHE A 96 6.46 -32.65 -10.85
CA PHE A 96 7.06 -31.80 -11.88
C PHE A 96 8.55 -31.55 -11.57
N ARG A 97 9.26 -30.91 -12.49
CA ARG A 97 10.61 -30.42 -12.23
C ARG A 97 10.55 -29.14 -11.39
N GLU A 98 10.87 -29.27 -10.12
CA GLU A 98 10.86 -28.15 -9.21
C GLU A 98 12.01 -27.18 -9.47
N LYS A 99 11.76 -25.89 -9.20
CA LYS A 99 12.75 -24.85 -9.36
C LYS A 99 13.79 -24.92 -8.23
N ALA A 100 15.07 -24.82 -8.59
CA ALA A 100 16.14 -24.66 -7.62
C ALA A 100 16.12 -23.25 -6.99
N GLN A 101 15.62 -22.26 -7.73
CA GLN A 101 15.53 -20.86 -7.30
C GLN A 101 14.23 -20.24 -7.83
N ALA A 102 13.59 -19.45 -6.99
CA ALA A 102 12.38 -18.67 -7.31
C ALA A 102 12.53 -17.24 -6.76
N GLY A 103 11.47 -16.65 -6.22
CA GLY A 103 11.51 -15.35 -5.58
C GLY A 103 10.78 -14.25 -6.36
N LEU A 104 10.59 -13.11 -5.70
CA LEU A 104 9.86 -11.98 -6.27
C LEU A 104 10.69 -11.25 -7.32
N ARG A 105 10.07 -11.01 -8.48
CA ARG A 105 10.59 -10.12 -9.53
C ARG A 105 9.55 -9.05 -9.84
N ILE A 106 9.98 -7.80 -9.87
CA ILE A 106 9.15 -6.66 -10.27
C ILE A 106 9.76 -6.08 -11.54
N LEU A 107 8.97 -6.02 -12.60
CA LEU A 107 9.38 -5.52 -13.91
C LEU A 107 8.70 -4.18 -14.18
N ASP A 108 9.39 -3.31 -14.89
CA ASP A 108 8.81 -2.10 -15.46
C ASP A 108 7.89 -2.41 -16.67
N ARG A 109 7.29 -1.38 -17.25
CA ARG A 109 6.42 -1.52 -18.44
C ARG A 109 7.11 -2.16 -19.65
N ARG A 110 8.43 -2.07 -19.74
CA ARG A 110 9.25 -2.61 -20.84
C ARG A 110 9.84 -3.99 -20.52
N GLY A 111 9.58 -4.53 -19.32
CA GLY A 111 10.12 -5.83 -18.90
C GLY A 111 11.49 -5.76 -18.22
N SER A 112 12.04 -4.57 -17.97
CA SER A 112 13.28 -4.39 -17.22
C SER A 112 13.05 -4.58 -15.73
N ALA A 113 13.98 -5.25 -15.03
CA ALA A 113 13.83 -5.51 -13.60
C ALA A 113 14.05 -4.23 -12.78
N ILE A 114 13.00 -3.85 -12.02
CA ILE A 114 13.06 -2.79 -11.00
C ILE A 114 13.55 -3.37 -9.67
N PHE A 115 13.15 -4.61 -9.37
CA PHE A 115 13.47 -5.32 -8.15
C PHE A 115 13.52 -6.82 -8.41
N ALA A 116 14.48 -7.49 -7.78
CA ALA A 116 14.56 -8.95 -7.75
C ALA A 116 15.06 -9.41 -6.39
N SER A 117 14.44 -10.45 -5.86
CA SER A 117 14.83 -11.12 -4.62
C SER A 117 14.85 -12.63 -4.88
N PRO A 118 15.93 -13.16 -5.44
CA PRO A 118 16.03 -14.60 -5.69
C PRO A 118 16.02 -15.38 -4.36
N TYR A 119 15.35 -16.53 -4.35
CA TYR A 119 15.29 -17.40 -3.17
C TYR A 119 15.36 -18.89 -3.54
N PRO A 120 16.34 -19.67 -2.98
CA PRO A 120 17.49 -19.20 -2.20
C PRO A 120 18.34 -18.18 -2.96
N GLU A 121 19.09 -17.34 -2.24
CA GLU A 121 19.85 -16.26 -2.90
C GLU A 121 21.02 -16.80 -3.73
N ARG A 122 21.73 -17.82 -3.18
CA ARG A 122 22.90 -18.47 -3.79
C ARG A 122 22.63 -19.95 -3.98
N ILE A 123 22.84 -20.45 -5.19
CA ILE A 123 22.59 -21.86 -5.55
C ILE A 123 23.68 -22.43 -6.43
N TYR A 124 23.80 -23.75 -6.46
CA TYR A 124 24.49 -24.48 -7.51
C TYR A 124 23.55 -24.67 -8.71
N ALA A 125 23.96 -24.20 -9.88
CA ALA A 125 23.15 -24.34 -11.11
C ALA A 125 23.08 -25.81 -11.60
N SER A 126 24.10 -26.59 -11.36
CA SER A 126 24.17 -28.01 -11.71
C SER A 126 25.26 -28.69 -10.89
N ILE A 127 25.31 -30.03 -10.93
CA ILE A 127 26.38 -30.81 -10.28
C ILE A 127 27.78 -30.46 -10.80
N ALA A 128 27.89 -30.02 -12.05
CA ALA A 128 29.15 -29.58 -12.64
C ALA A 128 29.71 -28.30 -12.00
N ALA A 129 28.87 -27.51 -11.31
CA ALA A 129 29.32 -26.36 -10.53
C ALA A 129 29.75 -26.74 -9.11
N VAL A 130 29.50 -27.98 -8.66
CA VAL A 130 29.82 -28.45 -7.31
C VAL A 130 31.21 -29.09 -7.30
N PRO A 131 32.15 -28.63 -6.45
CA PRO A 131 33.47 -29.27 -6.36
C PRO A 131 33.37 -30.77 -6.04
N PRO A 132 34.21 -31.65 -6.65
CA PRO A 132 34.19 -33.09 -6.44
C PRO A 132 34.23 -33.48 -4.96
N ALA A 133 35.07 -32.87 -4.15
CA ALA A 133 35.15 -33.13 -2.72
C ALA A 133 33.83 -32.85 -1.98
N VAL A 134 33.01 -31.90 -2.45
CA VAL A 134 31.72 -31.56 -1.83
C VAL A 134 30.66 -32.61 -2.13
N TRP A 135 30.40 -32.92 -3.43
CA TRP A 135 29.36 -33.91 -3.75
C TRP A 135 29.75 -35.35 -3.39
N GLN A 136 31.01 -35.73 -3.45
CA GLN A 136 31.49 -37.06 -3.00
C GLN A 136 31.32 -37.22 -1.49
N THR A 137 31.61 -36.16 -0.72
CA THR A 137 31.36 -36.13 0.74
C THR A 137 29.89 -36.31 1.04
N LEU A 138 28.98 -35.56 0.36
CA LEU A 138 27.54 -35.73 0.54
C LEU A 138 27.10 -37.18 0.25
N LEU A 139 27.58 -37.78 -0.86
CA LEU A 139 27.25 -39.17 -1.19
C LEU A 139 27.80 -40.16 -0.17
N PHE A 140 28.96 -39.89 0.34
CA PHE A 140 29.55 -40.73 1.40
C PHE A 140 28.70 -40.72 2.67
N LEU A 141 28.20 -39.53 3.07
CA LEU A 141 27.42 -39.36 4.27
C LEU A 141 26.00 -39.92 4.15
N GLU A 142 25.37 -39.78 2.98
CA GLU A 142 23.93 -40.02 2.85
C GLU A 142 23.57 -41.18 1.89
N ASN A 143 24.24 -41.32 0.72
CA ASN A 143 23.87 -42.33 -0.28
C ASN A 143 25.00 -42.64 -1.25
N ARG A 144 25.93 -43.56 -0.87
CA ARG A 144 27.18 -43.88 -1.63
C ARG A 144 26.92 -44.39 -3.05
N ALA A 145 25.81 -45.10 -3.25
CA ALA A 145 25.54 -45.75 -4.54
C ALA A 145 24.73 -44.89 -5.52
N LEU A 146 24.32 -43.66 -5.11
CA LEU A 146 23.38 -42.86 -5.90
C LEU A 146 23.85 -42.58 -7.33
N LEU A 147 25.13 -42.33 -7.55
CA LEU A 147 25.71 -42.03 -8.87
C LEU A 147 26.48 -43.21 -9.51
N ASP A 148 26.21 -44.46 -9.08
CA ASP A 148 26.84 -45.62 -9.67
C ASP A 148 26.46 -45.76 -11.17
N PRO A 149 27.43 -45.66 -12.10
CA PRO A 149 27.14 -45.66 -13.53
C PRO A 149 26.77 -47.06 -14.07
N ARG A 150 27.02 -48.12 -13.29
CA ARG A 150 26.70 -49.49 -13.72
C ARG A 150 25.20 -49.76 -13.84
N TYR A 151 24.37 -48.95 -13.16
CA TYR A 151 22.93 -49.10 -13.12
C TYR A 151 22.20 -47.80 -13.58
N PRO A 152 22.16 -47.55 -14.90
CA PRO A 152 21.63 -46.31 -15.44
C PRO A 152 20.14 -46.08 -15.18
N LYS A 153 19.39 -47.17 -14.92
CA LYS A 153 17.92 -47.11 -14.64
C LYS A 153 17.60 -47.19 -13.15
N HIS A 154 18.60 -47.23 -12.26
CA HIS A 154 18.39 -47.41 -10.82
C HIS A 154 17.42 -46.37 -10.25
N ASN A 155 16.46 -46.83 -9.43
CA ASN A 155 15.52 -45.98 -8.72
C ASN A 155 16.17 -45.33 -7.48
N PRO A 156 16.47 -44.02 -7.49
CA PRO A 156 17.16 -43.38 -6.38
C PRO A 156 16.28 -43.19 -5.12
N SER A 157 14.98 -43.50 -5.22
CA SER A 157 14.01 -43.28 -4.13
C SER A 157 13.90 -44.46 -3.20
N ILE A 158 14.38 -45.66 -3.62
CA ILE A 158 14.24 -46.91 -2.89
C ILE A 158 15.63 -47.54 -2.67
N ASP A 159 16.07 -47.66 -1.44
CA ASP A 159 17.23 -48.44 -1.03
C ASP A 159 16.75 -49.76 -0.42
N TRP A 160 16.72 -50.80 -1.25
CA TRP A 160 16.22 -52.12 -0.84
C TRP A 160 17.02 -52.76 0.30
N ALA A 161 18.31 -52.50 0.38
CA ALA A 161 19.15 -53.03 1.44
C ALA A 161 18.83 -52.41 2.80
N ARG A 162 18.72 -51.05 2.83
CA ARG A 162 18.30 -50.31 4.02
C ARG A 162 16.84 -50.60 4.43
N MET A 163 15.97 -50.83 3.44
CA MET A 163 14.57 -51.19 3.70
C MET A 163 14.44 -52.56 4.34
N ALA A 164 15.19 -53.57 3.86
CA ALA A 164 15.26 -54.90 4.44
C ALA A 164 15.81 -54.85 5.87
N GLN A 165 16.87 -54.08 6.11
CA GLN A 165 17.45 -53.88 7.42
C GLN A 165 16.45 -53.18 8.39
N ALA A 166 15.80 -52.08 7.94
CA ALA A 166 14.79 -51.36 8.75
C ALA A 166 13.58 -52.27 9.06
N GLY A 167 13.15 -53.09 8.11
CA GLY A 167 12.11 -54.12 8.32
C GLY A 167 12.51 -55.18 9.36
N GLY A 168 13.76 -55.63 9.31
CA GLY A 168 14.34 -56.55 10.29
C GLY A 168 14.44 -55.91 11.69
N ASP A 169 14.94 -54.69 11.77
CA ASP A 169 15.02 -53.95 13.04
C ASP A 169 13.61 -53.70 13.65
N TYR A 170 12.61 -53.38 12.81
CA TYR A 170 11.22 -53.21 13.21
C TYR A 170 10.62 -54.54 13.74
N ALA A 171 10.86 -55.66 13.08
CA ALA A 171 10.42 -56.98 13.52
C ALA A 171 11.10 -57.38 14.85
N LEU A 172 12.38 -57.08 15.04
CA LEU A 172 13.14 -57.33 16.22
C LEU A 172 12.69 -56.40 17.40
N SER A 173 12.28 -55.17 17.13
CA SER A 173 11.71 -54.29 18.16
C SER A 173 10.38 -54.80 18.69
N TRP A 174 9.59 -55.47 17.86
CA TRP A 174 8.37 -56.18 18.30
C TRP A 174 8.68 -57.36 19.25
N LEU A 175 9.89 -57.90 19.13
CA LEU A 175 10.39 -58.99 20.00
C LEU A 175 11.13 -58.47 21.26
N GLY A 176 11.05 -57.15 21.54
CA GLY A 176 11.57 -56.53 22.77
C GLY A 176 13.03 -56.08 22.71
N SER A 177 13.66 -55.95 21.53
CA SER A 177 15.01 -55.41 21.43
C SER A 177 15.02 -53.87 21.37
N ASP A 178 15.80 -53.23 22.22
CA ASP A 178 16.01 -51.76 22.33
C ASP A 178 16.90 -51.19 21.20
N ARG A 179 16.87 -51.76 19.99
CA ARG A 179 17.66 -51.27 18.88
C ARG A 179 16.96 -50.12 18.19
N SER A 180 17.66 -49.02 18.02
CA SER A 180 17.20 -47.87 17.19
C SER A 180 17.00 -48.30 15.73
N VAL A 181 15.78 -48.17 15.21
CA VAL A 181 15.45 -48.49 13.83
C VAL A 181 16.25 -47.59 12.87
N HIS A 182 17.10 -48.18 12.05
CA HIS A 182 17.88 -47.43 11.07
C HIS A 182 16.96 -46.81 10.00
N GLY A 183 17.18 -45.54 9.69
CA GLY A 183 16.36 -44.80 8.73
C GLY A 183 16.56 -45.24 7.29
N ALA A 184 15.53 -45.75 6.60
CA ALA A 184 15.55 -46.21 5.20
C ALA A 184 15.34 -45.05 4.19
N SER A 185 15.61 -43.78 4.55
CA SER A 185 15.42 -42.62 3.68
C SER A 185 16.60 -42.38 2.76
N THR A 186 16.34 -42.17 1.48
CA THR A 186 17.32 -41.77 0.45
C THR A 186 17.32 -40.25 0.30
N LEU A 187 18.30 -39.67 -0.40
CA LEU A 187 18.34 -38.23 -0.72
C LEU A 187 17.04 -37.78 -1.44
N ALA A 188 16.54 -38.58 -2.37
CA ALA A 188 15.31 -38.31 -3.11
C ALA A 188 14.10 -38.20 -2.17
N THR A 189 13.94 -39.16 -1.25
CA THR A 189 12.82 -39.12 -0.28
C THR A 189 12.99 -38.06 0.82
N GLN A 190 14.24 -37.65 1.11
CA GLN A 190 14.50 -36.52 2.01
C GLN A 190 14.08 -35.20 1.38
N LEU A 191 14.27 -35.00 0.08
CA LEU A 191 13.81 -33.84 -0.67
C LEU A 191 12.28 -33.74 -0.60
N GLU A 192 11.53 -34.83 -0.88
CA GLU A 192 10.08 -34.85 -0.73
C GLU A 192 9.63 -34.45 0.69
N LYS A 193 10.32 -34.98 1.70
CA LYS A 193 10.04 -34.66 3.09
C LYS A 193 10.25 -33.17 3.39
N PHE A 194 11.38 -32.58 3.01
CA PHE A 194 11.72 -31.18 3.29
C PHE A 194 10.82 -30.20 2.53
N ARG A 195 10.35 -30.58 1.34
CA ARG A 195 9.57 -29.70 0.48
C ARG A 195 8.07 -29.78 0.77
N HIS A 196 7.52 -30.99 0.84
CA HIS A 196 6.06 -31.21 0.78
C HIS A 196 5.43 -31.79 2.04
N SER A 197 6.19 -32.40 2.94
CA SER A 197 5.59 -32.94 4.17
C SER A 197 5.23 -31.81 5.15
N PRO A 198 4.14 -31.96 5.94
CA PRO A 198 3.81 -31.00 6.99
C PRO A 198 5.01 -30.78 7.92
N ASP A 199 5.39 -29.51 8.10
CA ASP A 199 6.54 -29.07 8.90
C ASP A 199 7.88 -29.76 8.58
N GLY A 200 8.03 -30.30 7.35
CA GLY A 200 9.21 -31.02 6.92
C GLY A 200 9.43 -32.38 7.62
N ARG A 201 8.38 -32.97 8.18
CA ARG A 201 8.44 -34.23 8.94
C ARG A 201 7.51 -35.28 8.36
N THR A 202 7.89 -36.55 8.49
CA THR A 202 7.05 -37.68 8.10
C THR A 202 6.26 -38.13 9.31
N GLY A 203 4.94 -38.04 9.27
CA GLY A 203 4.07 -38.36 10.42
C GLY A 203 3.49 -39.77 10.41
N SER A 204 3.55 -40.51 9.26
CA SER A 204 2.96 -41.85 9.20
C SER A 204 3.64 -42.70 8.11
N THR A 205 3.45 -44.04 8.20
CA THR A 205 3.90 -45.02 7.19
C THR A 205 3.28 -44.72 5.82
N ARG A 206 2.01 -44.34 5.77
CA ARG A 206 1.33 -43.95 4.53
C ARG A 206 2.04 -42.76 3.86
N GLN A 207 2.36 -41.73 4.63
CA GLN A 207 3.11 -40.57 4.13
C GLN A 207 4.48 -40.99 3.59
N LYS A 208 5.16 -41.93 4.25
CA LYS A 208 6.45 -42.45 3.78
C LYS A 208 6.32 -43.14 2.42
N LEU A 209 5.27 -43.93 2.22
CA LEU A 209 5.03 -44.59 0.93
C LEU A 209 4.72 -43.56 -0.16
N LEU A 210 3.87 -42.56 0.13
CA LEU A 210 3.57 -41.46 -0.81
C LEU A 210 4.85 -40.67 -1.19
N GLN A 211 5.73 -40.40 -0.22
CA GLN A 211 7.03 -39.76 -0.50
C GLN A 211 7.91 -40.64 -1.42
N MET A 212 7.93 -41.94 -1.23
CA MET A 212 8.71 -42.86 -2.08
C MET A 212 8.11 -42.93 -3.51
N GLU A 213 6.79 -43.00 -3.62
CA GLU A 213 6.08 -42.97 -4.92
C GLU A 213 6.34 -41.66 -5.66
N ALA A 214 6.16 -40.51 -4.98
CA ALA A 214 6.39 -39.18 -5.55
C ALA A 214 7.86 -38.99 -6.00
N ALA A 215 8.83 -39.37 -5.16
CA ALA A 215 10.24 -39.30 -5.49
C ALA A 215 10.60 -40.21 -6.67
N SER A 216 10.00 -41.41 -6.76
CA SER A 216 10.20 -42.32 -7.89
C SER A 216 9.63 -41.73 -9.18
N LEU A 217 8.37 -41.29 -9.19
CA LEU A 217 7.75 -40.64 -10.37
C LEU A 217 8.58 -39.45 -10.86
N ARG A 218 9.05 -38.59 -9.93
CA ARG A 218 9.87 -37.43 -10.23
C ARG A 218 11.23 -37.82 -10.86
N SER A 219 11.82 -38.92 -10.40
CA SER A 219 13.09 -39.43 -10.95
C SER A 219 12.97 -39.96 -12.38
N TYR A 220 11.79 -40.47 -12.74
CA TYR A 220 11.53 -41.00 -14.09
C TYR A 220 10.77 -40.04 -15.03
N LEU A 221 10.63 -38.76 -14.68
CA LEU A 221 10.05 -37.74 -15.58
C LEU A 221 10.80 -37.56 -16.89
N GLY A 222 12.08 -37.94 -16.94
CA GLY A 222 12.94 -37.87 -18.14
C GLY A 222 13.08 -39.17 -18.91
N GLY A 223 12.37 -40.25 -18.52
CA GLY A 223 12.46 -41.57 -19.11
C GLY A 223 13.12 -42.58 -18.17
N GLU A 224 13.38 -43.79 -18.71
CA GLU A 224 13.90 -44.90 -17.92
C GLU A 224 15.32 -44.69 -17.38
N ASN A 225 16.14 -43.90 -18.07
CA ASN A 225 17.48 -43.55 -17.59
C ASN A 225 17.40 -42.43 -16.55
N THR A 226 17.78 -42.74 -15.30
CA THR A 226 17.73 -41.80 -14.16
C THR A 226 19.04 -41.06 -13.88
N GLU A 227 20.08 -41.25 -14.67
CA GLU A 227 21.40 -40.64 -14.37
C GLU A 227 21.32 -39.11 -14.23
N ALA A 228 20.66 -38.46 -15.17
CA ALA A 228 20.44 -37.01 -15.09
C ALA A 228 19.59 -36.60 -13.88
N ALA A 229 18.58 -37.37 -13.52
CA ALA A 229 17.75 -37.14 -12.32
C ALA A 229 18.55 -37.33 -11.05
N ARG A 230 19.38 -38.38 -10.96
CA ARG A 230 20.25 -38.65 -9.80
C ARG A 230 21.27 -37.53 -9.58
N ARG A 231 21.91 -37.04 -10.66
CA ARG A 231 22.80 -35.85 -10.60
C ARG A 231 22.06 -34.62 -10.09
N ARG A 232 20.82 -34.43 -10.53
CA ARG A 232 19.98 -33.31 -10.08
C ARG A 232 19.59 -33.43 -8.61
N ILE A 233 19.26 -34.64 -8.13
CA ILE A 233 18.96 -34.90 -6.71
C ILE A 233 20.09 -34.40 -5.80
N VAL A 234 21.35 -34.59 -6.18
CA VAL A 234 22.50 -34.08 -5.44
C VAL A 234 22.47 -32.54 -5.36
N THR A 235 22.30 -31.91 -6.51
CA THR A 235 22.27 -30.44 -6.59
C THR A 235 21.07 -29.85 -5.83
N ASP A 236 19.91 -30.43 -6.05
CA ASP A 236 18.66 -30.00 -5.38
C ASP A 236 18.75 -30.16 -3.86
N TYR A 237 19.40 -31.22 -3.38
CA TYR A 237 19.63 -31.41 -1.95
C TYR A 237 20.53 -30.32 -1.38
N LEU A 238 21.67 -30.06 -2.03
CA LEU A 238 22.60 -28.99 -1.62
C LEU A 238 21.94 -27.61 -1.63
N ASN A 239 21.00 -27.35 -2.55
CA ASN A 239 20.25 -26.09 -2.64
C ASN A 239 19.04 -25.99 -1.72
N SER A 240 18.57 -27.11 -1.13
CA SER A 240 17.33 -27.16 -0.37
C SER A 240 17.49 -27.55 1.10
N VAL A 241 18.67 -27.99 1.53
CA VAL A 241 18.90 -28.44 2.90
C VAL A 241 18.61 -27.34 3.92
N PRO A 242 17.76 -27.60 4.94
CA PRO A 242 17.42 -26.60 5.94
C PRO A 242 18.56 -26.45 6.97
N LEU A 243 19.01 -25.20 7.20
CA LEU A 243 20.14 -24.88 8.07
C LEU A 243 19.78 -23.88 9.17
N ALA A 244 18.60 -24.04 9.79
CA ALA A 244 18.02 -23.18 10.82
C ALA A 244 17.76 -21.75 10.34
N ALA A 245 17.55 -20.83 11.28
CA ALA A 245 17.39 -19.39 11.01
C ALA A 245 18.42 -18.62 11.83
N ILE A 246 18.97 -17.55 11.23
CA ILE A 246 19.98 -16.71 11.87
C ILE A 246 19.55 -15.24 11.87
N ALA A 247 19.89 -14.51 12.92
CA ALA A 247 19.60 -13.09 13.01
C ALA A 247 20.24 -12.28 11.86
N GLY A 248 19.46 -11.42 11.23
CA GLY A 248 19.90 -10.58 10.10
C GLY A 248 19.70 -11.19 8.72
N TYR A 249 19.38 -12.50 8.62
CA TYR A 249 19.08 -13.20 7.36
C TYR A 249 17.70 -13.86 7.36
N GLY A 250 17.35 -14.50 8.46
CA GLY A 250 16.15 -15.33 8.58
C GLY A 250 16.43 -16.81 8.36
N GLU A 251 15.48 -17.55 7.77
CA GLU A 251 15.64 -18.97 7.45
C GLU A 251 16.73 -19.18 6.38
N VAL A 252 17.67 -20.05 6.70
CA VAL A 252 18.79 -20.42 5.83
C VAL A 252 18.46 -21.73 5.12
N THR A 253 18.51 -21.72 3.80
CA THR A 253 18.18 -22.87 2.95
C THR A 253 19.29 -23.07 1.91
N GLY A 254 19.85 -24.26 1.86
CA GLY A 254 20.94 -24.60 0.94
C GLY A 254 22.32 -24.29 1.51
N LEU A 255 23.30 -25.02 0.94
CA LEU A 255 24.70 -24.94 1.38
C LEU A 255 25.32 -23.58 1.10
N CYS A 256 25.09 -22.99 -0.07
CA CYS A 256 25.69 -21.71 -0.46
C CYS A 256 25.20 -20.55 0.40
N ASP A 257 23.87 -20.46 0.68
CA ASP A 257 23.34 -19.49 1.65
C ASP A 257 23.79 -19.80 3.08
N GLY A 258 24.01 -21.10 3.39
CA GLY A 258 24.56 -21.54 4.68
C GLY A 258 25.98 -21.02 4.90
N LEU A 259 26.88 -21.13 3.91
CA LEU A 259 28.25 -20.61 3.96
C LEU A 259 28.25 -19.10 4.25
N TRP A 260 27.44 -18.34 3.53
CA TRP A 260 27.28 -16.91 3.75
C TRP A 260 26.73 -16.59 5.13
N ALA A 261 25.61 -17.19 5.49
CA ALA A 261 24.87 -16.80 6.69
C ALA A 261 25.62 -17.20 7.98
N TRP A 262 26.17 -18.42 8.04
CA TRP A 262 26.79 -18.97 9.25
C TRP A 262 28.28 -18.67 9.40
N TYR A 263 29.01 -18.51 8.27
CA TYR A 263 30.45 -18.27 8.32
C TYR A 263 30.85 -16.91 7.69
N GLY A 264 30.01 -16.32 6.89
CA GLY A 264 30.31 -15.11 6.10
C GLY A 264 31.22 -15.41 4.92
N ALA A 265 31.27 -16.68 4.53
CA ALA A 265 32.08 -17.14 3.42
C ALA A 265 31.34 -16.94 2.09
N ASP A 266 32.06 -16.42 1.08
CA ASP A 266 31.55 -16.34 -0.28
C ASP A 266 31.56 -17.71 -0.94
N ALA A 267 30.37 -18.16 -1.43
CA ALA A 267 30.23 -19.50 -1.99
C ALA A 267 31.09 -19.71 -3.26
N ASP A 268 31.25 -18.69 -4.09
CA ASP A 268 32.06 -18.77 -5.31
C ASP A 268 33.54 -18.90 -4.95
N GLU A 269 34.02 -18.17 -3.93
CA GLU A 269 35.37 -18.29 -3.43
C GLU A 269 35.64 -19.64 -2.77
N VAL A 270 34.72 -20.13 -1.94
CA VAL A 270 34.81 -21.49 -1.36
C VAL A 270 34.91 -22.55 -2.44
N ASN A 271 34.08 -22.46 -3.47
CA ASN A 271 34.10 -23.40 -4.60
C ASN A 271 35.44 -23.30 -5.36
N ARG A 272 35.92 -22.07 -5.65
CA ARG A 272 37.19 -21.86 -6.33
C ARG A 272 38.34 -22.54 -5.58
N LEU A 273 38.41 -22.34 -4.24
CA LEU A 273 39.42 -22.98 -3.39
C LEU A 273 39.36 -24.51 -3.41
N LEU A 274 38.14 -25.08 -3.47
CA LEU A 274 37.98 -26.53 -3.47
C LEU A 274 38.18 -27.20 -4.86
N TRP A 275 38.09 -26.41 -5.95
CA TRP A 275 38.42 -26.88 -7.30
C TRP A 275 39.94 -26.86 -7.57
N ASP A 276 40.71 -25.94 -6.99
CA ASP A 276 42.10 -25.70 -7.30
C ASP A 276 43.01 -26.36 -6.25
N ASP A 277 43.65 -27.46 -6.66
CA ASP A 277 44.59 -28.22 -5.80
C ASP A 277 45.88 -27.45 -5.49
N ALA A 278 46.19 -26.38 -6.24
CA ALA A 278 47.35 -25.50 -6.00
C ALA A 278 47.03 -24.32 -5.05
N SER A 279 45.77 -24.16 -4.65
CA SER A 279 45.36 -23.11 -3.70
C SER A 279 46.00 -23.25 -2.31
N ASP A 280 46.13 -22.12 -1.57
CA ASP A 280 46.64 -22.12 -0.18
C ASP A 280 45.97 -23.21 0.67
N GLY A 281 46.78 -24.12 1.20
CA GLY A 281 46.30 -25.27 1.96
C GLY A 281 45.47 -24.86 3.19
N THR A 282 45.81 -23.76 3.84
CA THR A 282 45.06 -23.25 5.03
C THR A 282 43.66 -22.72 4.63
N ALA A 283 43.60 -21.87 3.60
CA ALA A 283 42.32 -21.35 3.09
C ALA A 283 41.40 -22.47 2.57
N ARG A 284 41.97 -23.44 1.89
CA ARG A 284 41.29 -24.63 1.42
C ARG A 284 40.78 -25.52 2.56
N GLY A 285 41.57 -25.65 3.65
CA GLY A 285 41.19 -26.34 4.88
C GLY A 285 39.97 -25.68 5.56
N VAL A 286 39.98 -24.35 5.66
CA VAL A 286 38.81 -23.56 6.18
C VAL A 286 37.58 -23.83 5.33
N ALA A 287 37.70 -23.65 4.00
CA ALA A 287 36.57 -23.82 3.06
C ALA A 287 35.95 -25.22 3.16
N TYR A 288 36.77 -26.28 3.18
CA TYR A 288 36.26 -27.64 3.29
C TYR A 288 35.61 -27.92 4.66
N ARG A 289 36.20 -27.41 5.75
CA ARG A 289 35.65 -27.56 7.13
C ARG A 289 34.29 -26.88 7.26
N GLU A 290 34.12 -25.68 6.70
CA GLU A 290 32.86 -24.96 6.65
C GLU A 290 31.78 -25.79 5.93
N VAL A 291 32.08 -26.28 4.72
CA VAL A 291 31.20 -27.14 3.91
C VAL A 291 30.79 -28.40 4.71
N LEU A 292 31.75 -29.15 5.23
CA LEU A 292 31.49 -30.39 5.95
C LEU A 292 30.66 -30.16 7.21
N SER A 293 30.95 -29.10 7.98
CA SER A 293 30.21 -28.78 9.20
C SER A 293 28.72 -28.49 8.90
N LEU A 294 28.41 -27.73 7.83
CA LEU A 294 27.02 -27.48 7.41
C LEU A 294 26.31 -28.74 6.92
N MET A 295 27.03 -29.62 6.19
CA MET A 295 26.49 -30.93 5.79
C MET A 295 26.13 -31.81 7.00
N LEU A 296 26.87 -31.71 8.08
CA LEU A 296 26.59 -32.46 9.32
C LEU A 296 25.50 -31.79 10.16
N ALA A 297 25.46 -30.47 10.14
CA ALA A 297 24.51 -29.70 10.94
C ALA A 297 23.03 -29.91 10.55
N HIS A 298 22.73 -30.30 9.29
CA HIS A 298 21.35 -30.44 8.78
C HIS A 298 20.48 -31.41 9.58
N ARG A 299 21.09 -32.35 10.30
CA ARG A 299 20.37 -33.36 11.11
C ARG A 299 19.63 -32.73 12.30
N ARG A 300 20.24 -31.73 12.94
CA ARG A 300 19.68 -30.96 14.09
C ARG A 300 20.13 -29.50 14.00
N PRO A 301 19.74 -28.75 12.95
CA PRO A 301 20.41 -27.49 12.63
C PRO A 301 20.24 -26.42 13.72
N SER A 302 19.09 -26.32 14.35
CA SER A 302 18.85 -25.36 15.43
C SER A 302 19.69 -25.65 16.68
N TYR A 303 19.93 -26.92 16.97
CA TYR A 303 20.77 -27.30 18.09
C TYR A 303 22.25 -27.11 17.78
N LEU A 304 22.73 -27.68 16.65
CA LEU A 304 24.15 -27.71 16.28
C LEU A 304 24.72 -26.34 15.94
N LEU A 305 23.91 -25.45 15.34
CA LEU A 305 24.38 -24.12 14.91
C LEU A 305 24.12 -23.01 15.93
N LEU A 306 23.07 -23.11 16.76
CA LEU A 306 22.68 -22.02 17.66
C LEU A 306 23.13 -22.21 19.11
N GLN A 307 23.12 -23.46 19.61
CA GLN A 307 23.41 -23.72 21.04
C GLN A 307 24.91 -23.96 21.28
N PRO A 308 25.50 -23.44 22.37
CA PRO A 308 26.91 -23.65 22.69
C PRO A 308 27.33 -25.13 22.73
N ALA A 309 26.57 -25.98 23.45
CA ALA A 309 26.85 -27.43 23.53
C ALA A 309 26.71 -28.12 22.14
N GLY A 310 25.75 -27.65 21.32
CA GLY A 310 25.58 -28.15 19.97
C GLY A 310 26.76 -27.79 19.05
N ARG A 311 27.31 -26.59 19.19
CA ARG A 311 28.50 -26.15 18.43
C ARG A 311 29.74 -26.96 18.77
N GLU A 312 29.91 -27.31 20.03
CA GLU A 312 31.00 -28.20 20.48
C GLU A 312 30.82 -29.63 19.90
N GLU A 313 29.57 -30.15 19.96
CA GLU A 313 29.24 -31.45 19.31
C GLU A 313 29.51 -31.39 17.80
N LEU A 314 29.12 -30.29 17.12
CA LEU A 314 29.35 -30.11 15.68
C LEU A 314 30.86 -30.11 15.35
N ARG A 315 31.67 -29.46 16.17
CA ARG A 315 33.13 -29.45 16.04
C ARG A 315 33.69 -30.87 16.09
N ASN A 316 33.33 -31.61 17.13
CA ASN A 316 33.78 -33.00 17.34
C ASN A 316 33.32 -33.94 16.21
N LEU A 317 32.06 -33.79 15.75
CA LEU A 317 31.53 -34.53 14.62
C LEU A 317 32.28 -34.21 13.33
N THR A 318 32.62 -32.92 13.11
CA THR A 318 33.37 -32.49 11.92
C THR A 318 34.74 -33.08 11.92
N ASP A 319 35.46 -33.06 13.06
CA ASP A 319 36.80 -33.67 13.20
C ASP A 319 36.80 -35.18 12.95
N GLN A 320 35.81 -35.90 13.45
CA GLN A 320 35.64 -37.32 13.22
C GLN A 320 35.42 -37.62 11.71
N HIS A 321 34.54 -36.84 11.07
CA HIS A 321 34.23 -37.04 9.66
C HIS A 321 35.35 -36.60 8.75
N LEU A 322 36.15 -35.58 9.07
CA LEU A 322 37.39 -35.24 8.35
C LEU A 322 38.33 -36.45 8.26
N ARG A 323 38.51 -37.15 9.37
CA ARG A 323 39.35 -38.36 9.41
C ARG A 323 38.74 -39.50 8.56
N LEU A 324 37.38 -39.64 8.61
CA LEU A 324 36.72 -40.69 7.84
C LEU A 324 36.80 -40.47 6.33
N VAL A 325 36.45 -39.24 5.84
CA VAL A 325 36.45 -38.94 4.40
C VAL A 325 37.84 -38.97 3.82
N ALA A 326 38.89 -38.64 4.59
CA ALA A 326 40.27 -38.80 4.19
C ALA A 326 40.70 -40.30 4.09
N ARG A 327 40.24 -41.15 5.02
CA ARG A 327 40.46 -42.59 4.99
C ARG A 327 39.84 -43.23 3.76
N GLU A 328 38.69 -42.75 3.33
CA GLU A 328 37.97 -43.21 2.15
C GLU A 328 38.52 -42.62 0.85
N GLY A 329 39.55 -41.77 0.94
CA GLY A 329 40.19 -41.19 -0.24
C GLY A 329 39.41 -40.09 -0.94
N ILE A 330 38.36 -39.57 -0.31
CA ILE A 330 37.55 -38.48 -0.86
C ILE A 330 38.33 -37.16 -0.82
N ILE A 331 39.13 -36.95 0.21
CA ILE A 331 40.05 -35.83 0.33
C ILE A 331 41.48 -36.32 0.62
N SER A 332 42.44 -35.49 0.31
CA SER A 332 43.85 -35.79 0.62
C SER A 332 44.13 -35.67 2.14
N ALA A 333 45.21 -36.39 2.59
CA ALA A 333 45.68 -36.25 3.95
C ALA A 333 46.09 -34.82 4.28
N ALA A 334 46.68 -34.09 3.33
CA ALA A 334 47.06 -32.69 3.49
C ALA A 334 45.83 -31.78 3.71
N LEU A 335 44.75 -31.95 2.96
CA LEU A 335 43.51 -31.19 3.14
C LEU A 335 42.85 -31.52 4.49
N ARG A 336 42.83 -32.77 4.91
CA ARG A 336 42.38 -33.20 6.24
C ARG A 336 43.13 -32.43 7.34
N ASP A 337 44.48 -32.47 7.28
CA ASP A 337 45.31 -31.87 8.33
C ASP A 337 45.16 -30.36 8.37
N ALA A 338 45.10 -29.71 7.21
CA ALA A 338 44.79 -28.28 7.11
C ALA A 338 43.41 -27.95 7.71
N ALA A 339 42.38 -28.74 7.41
CA ALA A 339 41.04 -28.53 7.96
C ALA A 339 40.97 -28.80 9.48
N LEU A 340 41.71 -29.78 10.01
CA LEU A 340 41.76 -30.08 11.44
C LEU A 340 42.48 -28.98 12.23
N ALA A 341 43.42 -28.26 11.61
CA ALA A 341 44.16 -27.16 12.24
C ALA A 341 43.33 -25.88 12.43
N VAL A 342 42.15 -25.80 11.82
CA VAL A 342 41.28 -24.62 11.90
C VAL A 342 40.27 -24.75 13.05
N ASP A 343 40.14 -23.72 13.88
CA ASP A 343 39.00 -23.62 14.81
C ASP A 343 37.84 -22.84 14.16
N LEU A 344 36.72 -23.52 13.95
CA LEU A 344 35.57 -22.99 13.25
C LEU A 344 34.40 -22.80 14.18
N THR A 345 33.91 -21.57 14.25
CA THR A 345 32.73 -21.26 15.07
C THR A 345 31.66 -20.56 14.23
N PRO A 346 30.44 -21.14 14.12
CA PRO A 346 29.33 -20.48 13.45
C PRO A 346 29.00 -19.14 14.08
N ARG A 347 28.67 -18.15 13.23
CA ARG A 347 28.31 -16.79 13.66
C ARG A 347 26.98 -16.77 14.42
N GLY A 348 26.79 -15.79 15.29
CA GLY A 348 25.48 -15.52 15.93
C GLY A 348 24.56 -14.63 15.10
N ARG A 349 25.13 -13.96 14.07
CA ARG A 349 24.41 -13.05 13.16
C ARG A 349 25.05 -13.10 11.79
N ALA A 350 24.18 -13.12 10.74
CA ALA A 350 24.66 -13.09 9.37
C ALA A 350 25.40 -11.75 9.05
N PRO A 351 26.33 -11.76 8.06
CA PRO A 351 26.98 -10.55 7.61
C PRO A 351 25.95 -9.50 7.15
N ALA A 352 26.27 -8.24 7.41
CA ALA A 352 25.46 -7.15 6.92
C ALA A 352 25.65 -7.02 5.40
N VAL A 353 24.58 -7.18 4.64
CA VAL A 353 24.58 -6.85 3.21
C VAL A 353 24.51 -5.33 3.08
N PRO A 354 25.33 -4.67 2.25
CA PRO A 354 25.19 -3.26 1.96
C PRO A 354 23.75 -2.95 1.53
N ARG A 355 23.05 -2.13 2.31
CA ARG A 355 21.68 -1.76 1.98
C ARG A 355 21.71 -0.82 0.79
N ALA A 356 21.07 -1.19 -0.31
CA ALA A 356 20.78 -0.22 -1.36
C ALA A 356 19.94 0.92 -0.76
N SER A 357 20.22 2.14 -1.18
CA SER A 357 19.52 3.36 -0.73
C SER A 357 17.99 3.20 -0.88
N PHE A 358 17.25 3.67 0.10
CA PHE A 358 15.77 3.72 0.00
C PHE A 358 15.32 4.56 -1.19
N ILE A 359 16.06 5.57 -1.58
CA ILE A 359 15.77 6.42 -2.74
C ILE A 359 15.64 5.58 -4.02
N ASP A 360 16.56 4.64 -4.25
CA ASP A 360 16.53 3.78 -5.43
C ASP A 360 15.40 2.74 -5.41
N ARG A 361 14.89 2.44 -4.23
CA ARG A 361 13.85 1.43 -3.99
C ARG A 361 12.44 1.99 -3.80
N LYS A 362 12.23 3.31 -3.82
CA LYS A 362 10.91 3.92 -3.54
C LYS A 362 9.80 3.33 -4.42
N GLY A 363 9.98 3.32 -5.74
CA GLY A 363 9.00 2.74 -6.66
C GLY A 363 8.78 1.25 -6.41
N ALA A 364 9.86 0.47 -6.22
CA ALA A 364 9.77 -0.96 -5.92
C ALA A 364 9.07 -1.22 -4.58
N ASN A 365 9.35 -0.42 -3.55
CA ASN A 365 8.71 -0.57 -2.24
C ASN A 365 7.21 -0.23 -2.28
N ALA A 366 6.81 0.78 -3.05
CA ALA A 366 5.39 1.08 -3.25
C ALA A 366 4.66 -0.10 -3.91
N VAL A 367 5.26 -0.71 -4.94
CA VAL A 367 4.75 -1.94 -5.58
C VAL A 367 4.70 -3.10 -4.59
N ARG A 368 5.77 -3.33 -3.80
CA ARG A 368 5.81 -4.41 -2.81
C ARG A 368 4.72 -4.28 -1.74
N MET A 369 4.40 -3.06 -1.30
CA MET A 369 3.31 -2.81 -0.37
C MET A 369 1.94 -3.14 -1.00
N GLU A 370 1.74 -2.80 -2.26
CA GLU A 370 0.53 -3.18 -3.01
C GLU A 370 0.42 -4.71 -3.18
N LEU A 371 1.54 -5.36 -3.58
CA LEU A 371 1.61 -6.82 -3.69
C LEU A 371 1.35 -7.54 -2.36
N LEU A 372 1.78 -6.96 -1.24
CA LEU A 372 1.49 -7.50 0.09
C LEU A 372 -0.03 -7.62 0.33
N GLY A 373 -0.78 -6.58 -0.05
CA GLY A 373 -2.24 -6.58 0.02
C GLY A 373 -2.93 -7.52 -0.99
N LEU A 374 -2.32 -7.74 -2.16
CA LEU A 374 -2.86 -8.62 -3.21
C LEU A 374 -2.60 -10.11 -2.92
N THR A 375 -1.44 -10.44 -2.34
CA THR A 375 -1.03 -11.83 -2.10
C THR A 375 -1.43 -12.37 -0.73
N GLY A 376 -1.87 -11.50 0.18
CA GLY A 376 -2.11 -11.85 1.58
C GLY A 376 -0.85 -12.30 2.33
N ALA A 377 0.34 -11.98 1.83
CA ALA A 377 1.59 -12.25 2.52
C ALA A 377 1.65 -11.45 3.83
N ARG A 378 2.16 -12.08 4.92
CA ARG A 378 2.17 -11.47 6.26
C ARG A 378 3.27 -10.43 6.46
N SER A 379 4.27 -10.41 5.58
CA SER A 379 5.42 -9.50 5.65
C SER A 379 6.13 -9.40 4.30
N LEU A 380 6.92 -8.36 4.11
CA LEU A 380 7.80 -8.24 2.94
C LEU A 380 8.80 -9.39 2.84
N TYR A 381 9.29 -9.91 3.95
CA TYR A 381 10.16 -11.08 4.00
C TYR A 381 9.50 -12.34 3.40
N ALA A 382 8.21 -12.55 3.67
CA ALA A 382 7.48 -13.65 3.07
C ALA A 382 7.18 -13.40 1.57
N LEU A 383 6.80 -12.16 1.22
CA LEU A 383 6.51 -11.76 -0.15
C LEU A 383 7.74 -11.90 -1.07
N ASP A 384 8.92 -11.48 -0.60
CA ASP A 384 10.16 -11.49 -1.38
C ASP A 384 10.58 -12.91 -1.82
N ARG A 385 10.05 -13.96 -1.18
CA ARG A 385 10.30 -15.37 -1.49
C ARG A 385 9.29 -16.00 -2.44
N PHE A 386 8.17 -15.31 -2.70
CA PHE A 386 7.13 -15.85 -3.56
C PHE A 386 7.64 -16.01 -5.00
N ASP A 387 7.31 -17.13 -5.62
CA ASP A 387 7.53 -17.35 -7.05
C ASP A 387 6.52 -16.51 -7.86
N LEU A 388 6.82 -15.21 -7.92
CA LEU A 388 5.95 -14.20 -8.50
C LEU A 388 6.75 -13.22 -9.35
N THR A 389 6.34 -13.04 -10.59
CA THR A 389 6.77 -11.92 -11.43
C THR A 389 5.60 -10.94 -11.57
N ALA A 390 5.78 -9.70 -11.10
CA ALA A 390 4.81 -8.62 -11.24
C ALA A 390 5.27 -7.65 -12.33
N ARG A 391 4.44 -7.40 -13.35
CA ARG A 391 4.66 -6.36 -14.35
C ARG A 391 3.95 -5.09 -13.91
N THR A 392 4.69 -3.98 -13.88
CA THR A 392 4.19 -2.69 -13.46
C THR A 392 4.06 -1.72 -14.64
N THR A 393 3.36 -0.61 -14.37
CA THR A 393 3.23 0.51 -15.31
C THR A 393 4.38 1.50 -15.21
N LEU A 394 5.27 1.36 -14.24
CA LEU A 394 6.42 2.24 -14.02
C LEU A 394 7.35 2.24 -15.24
N ASP A 395 7.96 3.39 -15.52
CA ASP A 395 9.02 3.51 -16.53
C ASP A 395 10.37 3.70 -15.83
N LEU A 396 11.18 2.65 -15.78
CA LEU A 396 12.44 2.62 -15.03
C LEU A 396 13.44 3.67 -15.56
N GLN A 397 13.47 3.92 -16.88
CA GLN A 397 14.36 4.91 -17.47
C GLN A 397 14.01 6.31 -16.99
N VAL A 398 12.75 6.70 -17.13
CA VAL A 398 12.26 8.03 -16.70
C VAL A 398 12.40 8.19 -15.19
N GLN A 399 12.02 7.17 -14.42
CA GLN A 399 12.17 7.19 -12.96
C GLN A 399 13.63 7.36 -12.52
N SER A 400 14.58 6.69 -13.18
CA SER A 400 16.00 6.81 -12.86
C SER A 400 16.55 8.19 -13.18
N GLU A 401 16.10 8.82 -14.28
CA GLU A 401 16.49 10.19 -14.65
C GLU A 401 15.93 11.21 -13.65
N VAL A 402 14.66 11.06 -13.27
CA VAL A 402 14.06 11.92 -12.24
C VAL A 402 14.82 11.76 -10.92
N THR A 403 15.07 10.53 -10.45
CA THR A 403 15.83 10.24 -9.23
C THR A 403 17.21 10.91 -9.26
N ARG A 404 17.89 10.81 -10.39
CA ARG A 404 19.23 11.43 -10.59
C ARG A 404 19.16 12.95 -10.45
N LEU A 405 18.16 13.60 -11.04
CA LEU A 405 17.97 15.04 -10.88
C LEU A 405 17.71 15.41 -9.42
N LEU A 406 16.78 14.71 -8.74
CA LEU A 406 16.44 14.99 -7.34
C LEU A 406 17.68 14.86 -6.41
N ARG A 407 18.53 13.87 -6.65
CA ARG A 407 19.82 13.74 -5.94
C ARG A 407 20.77 14.91 -6.24
N ARG A 408 20.88 15.34 -7.48
CA ARG A 408 21.73 16.49 -7.83
C ARG A 408 21.26 17.79 -7.21
N LEU A 409 19.94 17.95 -6.98
CA LEU A 409 19.39 19.12 -6.31
C LEU A 409 19.81 19.23 -4.82
N THR A 410 20.34 18.16 -4.23
CA THR A 410 20.92 18.21 -2.86
C THR A 410 22.38 18.70 -2.83
N ASP A 411 23.03 18.80 -4.01
CA ASP A 411 24.41 19.30 -4.13
C ASP A 411 24.42 20.84 -4.29
N PRO A 412 25.01 21.58 -3.33
CA PRO A 412 25.13 23.04 -3.43
C PRO A 412 25.87 23.53 -4.68
N ALA A 413 26.82 22.75 -5.20
CA ALA A 413 27.57 23.13 -6.41
C ALA A 413 26.65 23.07 -7.65
N PHE A 414 25.85 22.01 -7.76
CA PHE A 414 24.86 21.88 -8.81
C PHE A 414 23.78 22.96 -8.73
N VAL A 415 23.28 23.26 -7.52
CA VAL A 415 22.28 24.31 -7.28
C VAL A 415 22.79 25.67 -7.80
N ARG A 416 24.04 26.02 -7.50
CA ARG A 416 24.67 27.24 -7.99
C ARG A 416 24.84 27.23 -9.51
N ALA A 417 25.37 26.14 -10.07
CA ALA A 417 25.59 26.00 -11.52
C ALA A 417 24.29 26.12 -12.34
N GLN A 418 23.16 25.69 -11.77
CA GLN A 418 21.85 25.78 -12.41
C GLN A 418 21.12 27.10 -12.12
N GLY A 419 21.74 28.07 -11.45
CA GLY A 419 21.11 29.35 -11.14
C GLY A 419 19.95 29.26 -10.15
N LEU A 420 19.87 28.19 -9.33
CA LEU A 420 18.80 27.99 -8.37
C LEU A 420 18.95 28.82 -7.10
N GLY A 421 19.98 29.65 -6.97
CA GLY A 421 20.19 30.59 -5.87
C GLY A 421 19.38 31.89 -5.94
N ALA A 422 18.42 32.02 -6.84
CA ALA A 422 17.55 33.19 -6.98
C ALA A 422 16.46 33.25 -5.88
N PRO A 423 15.84 34.42 -5.62
CA PRO A 423 14.72 34.56 -4.71
C PRO A 423 13.55 33.61 -5.08
N GLY A 424 12.96 32.99 -4.04
CA GLY A 424 11.88 32.02 -4.22
C GLY A 424 12.33 30.64 -4.67
N LEU A 425 13.65 30.44 -4.91
CA LEU A 425 14.26 29.13 -5.18
C LEU A 425 15.09 28.69 -3.95
N LEU A 426 16.31 28.17 -4.14
CA LEU A 426 17.20 27.68 -3.06
C LEU A 426 18.24 28.72 -2.63
N ARG A 427 17.84 29.97 -2.51
CA ARG A 427 18.74 31.06 -2.11
C ARG A 427 19.24 30.90 -0.69
N ARG A 428 18.38 30.39 0.20
CA ARG A 428 18.65 30.22 1.63
C ARG A 428 18.44 28.77 2.03
N GLY A 429 19.14 28.35 3.08
CA GLY A 429 19.07 27.00 3.63
C GLY A 429 20.05 26.02 2.96
N ASP A 430 20.14 24.83 3.51
CA ASP A 430 21.00 23.75 3.03
C ASP A 430 20.24 22.87 2.04
N PRO A 431 20.57 22.83 0.73
CA PRO A 431 19.89 21.99 -0.26
C PRO A 431 19.86 20.50 0.09
N ALA A 432 20.85 20.00 0.86
CA ALA A 432 20.94 18.61 1.25
C ALA A 432 19.82 18.16 2.21
N ARG A 433 19.14 19.11 2.86
CA ARG A 433 18.03 18.83 3.79
C ARG A 433 16.65 18.96 3.15
N VAL A 434 16.59 19.35 1.88
CA VAL A 434 15.33 19.53 1.17
C VAL A 434 14.88 18.20 0.58
N ILE A 435 13.65 17.84 0.85
CA ILE A 435 13.00 16.65 0.25
C ILE A 435 12.21 17.11 -0.97
N TYR A 436 12.50 16.51 -2.09
CA TYR A 436 11.82 16.67 -3.36
C TYR A 436 11.06 15.38 -3.68
N ALA A 437 9.79 15.48 -4.03
CA ALA A 437 8.96 14.35 -4.41
C ALA A 437 8.28 14.60 -5.76
N VAL A 438 8.24 13.59 -6.61
CA VAL A 438 7.63 13.62 -7.94
C VAL A 438 6.71 12.43 -8.11
N ALA A 439 5.47 12.70 -8.51
CA ALA A 439 4.50 11.75 -9.01
C ALA A 439 4.11 12.11 -10.43
N LEU A 440 4.21 11.15 -11.36
CA LEU A 440 3.81 11.32 -12.76
C LEU A 440 2.93 10.15 -13.19
N TYR A 441 1.82 10.49 -13.77
CA TYR A 441 0.80 9.56 -14.25
C TYR A 441 0.57 9.78 -15.73
N GLU A 442 0.03 8.78 -16.40
CA GLU A 442 -0.37 8.85 -17.80
C GLU A 442 -1.81 8.35 -17.96
N ARG A 443 -2.59 9.11 -18.73
CA ARG A 443 -3.89 8.70 -19.24
C ARG A 443 -3.68 7.73 -20.40
N THR A 444 -4.26 6.54 -20.31
CA THR A 444 -4.23 5.50 -21.34
C THR A 444 -5.65 5.05 -21.69
N ALA A 445 -5.82 4.31 -22.78
CA ALA A 445 -7.12 3.73 -23.15
C ALA A 445 -7.68 2.77 -22.06
N ALA A 446 -6.79 2.16 -21.27
CA ALA A 446 -7.17 1.23 -20.18
C ALA A 446 -7.41 1.93 -18.82
N GLY A 447 -7.26 3.26 -18.74
CA GLY A 447 -7.35 4.08 -17.54
C GLY A 447 -6.03 4.78 -17.20
N ASN A 448 -5.94 5.33 -16.00
CA ASN A 448 -4.76 6.06 -15.54
C ASN A 448 -3.67 5.11 -15.00
N VAL A 449 -2.42 5.36 -15.32
CA VAL A 449 -1.29 4.53 -14.90
C VAL A 449 -0.19 5.37 -14.25
N VAL A 450 0.55 4.79 -13.29
CA VAL A 450 1.72 5.42 -12.67
C VAL A 450 2.94 5.23 -13.58
N ARG A 451 3.64 6.31 -13.92
CA ARG A 451 4.91 6.25 -14.66
C ARG A 451 6.13 6.50 -13.79
N VAL A 452 6.00 7.45 -12.86
CA VAL A 452 7.09 7.83 -11.94
C VAL A 452 6.52 8.05 -10.55
N GLN A 453 7.20 7.53 -9.55
CA GLN A 453 6.92 7.80 -8.15
C GLN A 453 8.23 7.73 -7.37
N VAL A 454 8.74 8.89 -6.97
CA VAL A 454 10.05 9.00 -6.31
C VAL A 454 10.11 10.20 -5.38
N ASP A 455 10.87 10.07 -4.30
CA ASP A 455 11.40 11.17 -3.50
C ASP A 455 12.88 10.92 -3.15
N ASN A 456 13.61 11.97 -2.77
CA ASN A 456 15.03 11.87 -2.41
C ASN A 456 15.27 11.63 -0.92
N GLY A 457 14.23 11.34 -0.12
CA GLY A 457 14.38 10.99 1.29
C GLY A 457 14.93 9.58 1.44
N ASP A 458 16.09 9.42 2.11
CA ASP A 458 16.68 8.09 2.36
C ASP A 458 16.05 7.41 3.59
N THR A 459 14.72 7.31 3.58
CA THR A 459 13.88 6.68 4.61
C THR A 459 12.85 5.76 3.97
N PRO A 460 12.29 4.79 4.70
CA PRO A 460 11.19 3.96 4.19
C PRO A 460 9.93 4.75 3.85
N PHE A 461 9.77 5.94 4.44
CA PHE A 461 8.59 6.79 4.27
C PHE A 461 8.51 7.34 2.84
N ASN A 462 7.35 7.16 2.20
CA ASN A 462 7.05 7.69 0.87
C ASN A 462 6.27 9.01 1.03
N VAL A 463 6.89 10.13 0.68
CA VAL A 463 6.29 11.46 0.80
C VAL A 463 5.08 11.61 -0.12
N VAL A 464 5.08 10.99 -1.29
CA VAL A 464 4.00 11.11 -2.28
C VAL A 464 2.67 10.57 -1.73
N GLU A 465 2.68 9.38 -1.10
CA GLU A 465 1.48 8.66 -0.66
C GLU A 465 1.26 8.66 0.86
N GLY A 466 2.31 8.90 1.63
CA GLY A 466 2.26 8.78 3.10
C GLY A 466 2.13 10.10 3.85
N SER A 467 2.28 11.23 3.17
CA SER A 467 2.32 12.53 3.84
C SER A 467 0.94 13.19 3.97
N LYS A 468 0.78 14.03 4.99
CA LYS A 468 -0.30 15.01 5.12
C LYS A 468 0.37 16.38 5.17
N LEU A 469 0.34 17.10 4.06
CA LEU A 469 1.07 18.36 3.91
C LEU A 469 0.12 19.51 3.61
N GLU A 470 0.33 20.65 4.27
CA GLU A 470 -0.32 21.89 3.88
C GLU A 470 0.36 22.42 2.60
N LEU A 471 -0.24 22.10 1.45
CA LEU A 471 0.27 22.43 0.13
C LEU A 471 -0.19 23.81 -0.35
N GLY A 472 -0.65 24.64 0.59
CA GLY A 472 -1.00 26.04 0.37
C GLY A 472 -2.05 26.24 -0.73
N SER A 473 -1.80 27.19 -1.60
CA SER A 473 -2.72 27.61 -2.67
C SER A 473 -3.10 26.53 -3.71
N THR A 474 -2.58 25.30 -3.63
CA THR A 474 -3.08 24.20 -4.47
C THR A 474 -4.53 23.87 -4.13
N ALA A 475 -4.97 24.10 -2.88
CA ALA A 475 -6.37 23.93 -2.43
C ALA A 475 -7.37 24.79 -3.21
N LYS A 476 -6.92 25.90 -3.80
CA LYS A 476 -7.77 26.75 -4.65
C LYS A 476 -8.34 26.01 -5.85
N LEU A 477 -7.69 24.92 -6.30
CA LEU A 477 -8.22 24.10 -7.38
C LEU A 477 -9.50 23.37 -6.92
N ARG A 478 -9.51 22.76 -5.72
CA ARG A 478 -10.71 22.13 -5.17
C ARG A 478 -11.81 23.15 -4.87
N THR A 479 -11.45 24.30 -4.32
CA THR A 479 -12.39 25.41 -4.03
C THR A 479 -13.03 25.94 -5.33
N LEU A 480 -12.25 26.12 -6.40
CA LEU A 480 -12.77 26.56 -7.70
C LEU A 480 -13.78 25.55 -8.26
N ILE A 481 -13.45 24.25 -8.20
CA ILE A 481 -14.36 23.20 -8.67
C ILE A 481 -15.65 23.22 -7.86
N SER A 482 -15.60 23.28 -6.52
CA SER A 482 -16.81 23.35 -5.68
C SER A 482 -17.67 24.56 -5.99
N TYR A 483 -17.06 25.72 -6.26
CA TYR A 483 -17.77 26.92 -6.68
C TYR A 483 -18.53 26.69 -8.01
N LEU A 484 -17.87 26.11 -9.00
CA LEU A 484 -18.46 25.81 -10.31
C LEU A 484 -19.54 24.71 -10.23
N GLU A 485 -19.36 23.69 -9.39
CA GLU A 485 -20.39 22.65 -9.14
C GLU A 485 -21.67 23.25 -8.57
N ILE A 486 -21.56 24.24 -7.67
CA ILE A 486 -22.74 24.95 -7.12
C ILE A 486 -23.45 25.74 -8.22
N VAL A 487 -22.71 26.47 -9.06
CA VAL A 487 -23.27 27.22 -10.20
C VAL A 487 -23.98 26.28 -11.17
N GLU A 488 -23.38 25.13 -11.49
CA GLU A 488 -24.00 24.11 -12.34
C GLU A 488 -25.26 23.53 -11.71
N GLN A 489 -25.25 23.17 -10.42
CA GLN A 489 -26.44 22.66 -9.73
C GLN A 489 -27.60 23.67 -9.76
N LEU A 490 -27.29 24.95 -9.59
CA LEU A 490 -28.29 26.01 -9.67
C LEU A 490 -28.83 26.15 -11.11
N TYR A 491 -27.97 26.03 -12.12
CA TYR A 491 -28.36 26.01 -13.53
C TYR A 491 -29.30 24.86 -13.85
N LEU A 492 -28.91 23.63 -13.52
CA LEU A 492 -29.72 22.43 -13.82
C LEU A 492 -31.12 22.48 -13.21
N ARG A 493 -31.27 23.12 -12.04
CA ARG A 493 -32.56 23.25 -11.37
C ARG A 493 -33.42 24.42 -11.89
N ASN A 494 -32.81 25.45 -12.50
CA ASN A 494 -33.46 26.73 -12.69
C ASN A 494 -33.37 27.31 -14.12
N SER A 495 -32.62 26.73 -15.05
CA SER A 495 -32.38 27.29 -16.39
C SER A 495 -33.65 27.51 -17.26
N GLY A 496 -34.71 26.76 -17.01
CA GLY A 496 -36.00 26.87 -17.72
C GLY A 496 -37.06 27.77 -17.03
N ARG A 497 -36.72 28.35 -15.87
CA ARG A 497 -37.68 29.14 -15.07
C ARG A 497 -37.83 30.55 -15.66
N PRO A 498 -39.06 31.14 -15.61
CA PRO A 498 -39.30 32.53 -16.04
C PRO A 498 -38.44 33.51 -15.22
N ALA A 499 -37.93 34.55 -15.88
CA ALA A 499 -37.06 35.56 -15.26
C ALA A 499 -37.75 36.25 -14.02
N ALA A 500 -39.08 36.48 -14.08
CA ALA A 500 -39.84 37.03 -12.95
C ALA A 500 -39.78 36.16 -11.72
N ASN A 501 -39.88 34.83 -11.89
CA ASN A 501 -39.83 33.85 -10.79
C ASN A 501 -38.44 33.81 -10.17
N LEU A 502 -37.38 33.85 -10.99
CA LEU A 502 -35.98 33.85 -10.54
C LEU A 502 -35.64 35.12 -9.72
N ARG A 503 -36.22 36.29 -10.11
CA ARG A 503 -36.06 37.55 -9.35
C ARG A 503 -36.86 37.59 -8.05
N ALA A 504 -37.96 36.87 -8.00
CA ALA A 504 -38.81 36.80 -6.81
C ALA A 504 -38.41 35.69 -5.82
N GLU A 505 -37.50 34.80 -6.20
CA GLU A 505 -37.05 33.69 -5.35
C GLU A 505 -36.28 34.24 -4.14
N PRO A 506 -36.67 33.91 -2.92
CA PRO A 506 -35.94 34.31 -1.72
C PRO A 506 -34.56 33.64 -1.69
N VAL A 507 -33.54 34.45 -1.52
CA VAL A 507 -32.15 33.97 -1.39
C VAL A 507 -31.70 34.26 0.03
N GLY A 508 -31.02 33.29 0.65
CA GLY A 508 -30.51 33.42 2.00
C GLY A 508 -29.50 34.56 2.15
N ALA A 509 -29.51 35.25 3.27
CA ALA A 509 -28.61 36.37 3.54
C ALA A 509 -27.14 35.92 3.48
N GLY A 510 -26.36 36.45 2.53
CA GLY A 510 -24.97 36.06 2.32
C GLY A 510 -24.76 34.93 1.32
N ASP A 511 -25.79 34.25 0.77
CA ASP A 511 -25.66 33.30 -0.33
C ASP A 511 -25.45 34.03 -1.67
N GLY A 512 -24.26 34.61 -1.81
CA GLY A 512 -23.88 35.39 -2.97
C GLY A 512 -23.81 34.60 -4.26
N ILE A 513 -23.59 33.26 -4.22
CA ILE A 513 -23.54 32.41 -5.42
C ILE A 513 -24.94 32.26 -5.99
N THR A 514 -25.93 31.93 -5.18
CA THR A 514 -27.33 31.79 -5.64
C THR A 514 -27.87 33.11 -6.15
N ALA A 515 -27.67 34.22 -5.41
CA ALA A 515 -28.13 35.55 -5.80
C ALA A 515 -27.57 35.94 -7.19
N TRP A 516 -26.26 35.78 -7.38
CA TRP A 516 -25.61 36.08 -8.66
C TRP A 516 -26.13 35.16 -9.78
N THR A 517 -26.22 33.86 -9.55
CA THR A 517 -26.67 32.89 -10.56
C THR A 517 -28.11 33.19 -11.03
N PHE A 518 -29.04 33.47 -10.09
CA PHE A 518 -30.41 33.80 -10.44
C PHE A 518 -30.52 35.13 -11.22
N ALA A 519 -29.78 36.16 -10.79
CA ALA A 519 -29.72 37.42 -11.51
C ALA A 519 -29.20 37.24 -12.95
N TYR A 520 -28.16 36.40 -13.12
CA TYR A 520 -27.58 36.16 -14.45
C TYR A 520 -28.55 35.37 -15.34
N LEU A 521 -29.17 34.30 -14.83
CA LEU A 521 -30.15 33.52 -15.58
C LEU A 521 -31.38 34.34 -15.95
N ALA A 522 -31.88 35.19 -15.05
CA ALA A 522 -32.98 36.09 -15.32
C ALA A 522 -32.70 37.14 -16.36
N SER A 523 -31.44 37.54 -16.51
CA SER A 523 -30.99 38.52 -17.50
C SER A 523 -30.56 37.87 -18.84
N ASN A 524 -30.31 36.55 -18.86
CA ASN A 524 -29.84 35.81 -20.04
C ASN A 524 -30.68 34.54 -20.24
N PRO A 525 -31.97 34.62 -20.58
CA PRO A 525 -32.83 33.47 -20.80
C PRO A 525 -32.25 32.53 -21.87
N GLY A 526 -32.23 31.22 -21.61
CA GLY A 526 -31.75 30.23 -22.56
C GLY A 526 -30.23 30.17 -22.70
N VAL A 527 -29.45 30.79 -21.81
CA VAL A 527 -27.99 30.68 -21.80
C VAL A 527 -27.55 29.23 -21.60
N SER A 528 -26.50 28.78 -22.30
CA SER A 528 -25.90 27.44 -22.10
C SER A 528 -25.12 27.39 -20.78
N LEU A 529 -24.96 26.17 -20.24
CA LEU A 529 -24.15 25.93 -19.04
C LEU A 529 -22.72 26.44 -19.21
N GLU A 530 -22.09 26.15 -20.34
CA GLU A 530 -20.74 26.60 -20.65
C GLU A 530 -20.57 28.13 -20.52
N ARG A 531 -21.51 28.90 -21.12
CA ARG A 531 -21.49 30.36 -21.05
C ARG A 531 -21.74 30.89 -19.65
N LEU A 532 -22.60 30.22 -18.86
CA LEU A 532 -22.82 30.57 -17.45
C LEU A 532 -21.56 30.32 -16.61
N LEU A 533 -20.88 29.17 -16.80
CA LEU A 533 -19.64 28.84 -16.07
C LEU A 533 -18.52 29.82 -16.44
N GLU A 534 -18.40 30.21 -17.74
CA GLU A 534 -17.45 31.24 -18.17
C GLU A 534 -17.78 32.61 -17.53
N ALA A 535 -19.06 32.99 -17.45
CA ALA A 535 -19.47 34.19 -16.74
C ALA A 535 -19.14 34.12 -15.25
N ALA A 536 -19.33 32.97 -14.62
CA ALA A 536 -18.96 32.75 -13.22
C ALA A 536 -17.45 32.92 -12.98
N MET A 537 -16.61 32.52 -13.93
CA MET A 537 -15.17 32.76 -13.88
C MET A 537 -14.78 34.25 -14.06
N LEU A 538 -15.65 35.05 -14.63
CA LEU A 538 -15.48 36.52 -14.77
C LEU A 538 -16.05 37.30 -13.58
N ARG A 539 -16.76 36.68 -12.67
CA ARG A 539 -17.31 37.34 -11.47
C ARG A 539 -16.17 37.94 -10.64
N PRO A 540 -16.25 39.25 -10.28
CA PRO A 540 -15.21 39.87 -9.46
C PRO A 540 -15.38 39.55 -7.99
N TYR A 541 -14.27 39.43 -7.28
CA TYR A 541 -14.20 39.33 -5.82
C TYR A 541 -13.15 40.28 -5.26
N SER A 542 -13.47 41.00 -4.20
CA SER A 542 -12.52 41.92 -3.58
C SER A 542 -11.30 41.20 -3.01
N ALA A 543 -10.13 41.77 -3.19
CA ALA A 543 -8.89 41.31 -2.58
C ALA A 543 -8.49 42.16 -1.35
N SER A 544 -9.38 43.05 -0.87
CA SER A 544 -9.12 43.93 0.28
C SER A 544 -8.96 43.14 1.60
N PRO A 545 -7.92 43.41 2.41
CA PRO A 545 -7.73 42.81 3.73
C PRO A 545 -8.54 43.48 4.84
N ALA A 546 -9.32 44.54 4.52
CA ALA A 546 -10.06 45.32 5.51
C ALA A 546 -11.21 44.55 6.17
N GLU A 547 -11.67 43.43 5.57
CA GLU A 547 -12.72 42.60 6.13
C GLU A 547 -12.14 41.55 7.07
N THR A 548 -12.75 41.42 8.25
CA THR A 548 -12.47 40.35 9.19
C THR A 548 -13.50 39.24 9.04
N PHE A 549 -13.07 38.00 9.00
CA PHE A 549 -13.93 36.85 8.81
C PHE A 549 -14.21 36.19 10.17
N ALA A 550 -15.50 36.00 10.48
CA ALA A 550 -15.96 35.33 11.67
C ALA A 550 -16.28 33.85 11.32
N GLY A 551 -15.65 32.92 12.01
CA GLY A 551 -15.89 31.47 11.89
C GLY A 551 -15.20 30.78 13.07
N GLY A 552 -15.91 30.53 14.17
CA GLY A 552 -15.35 29.98 15.41
C GLY A 552 -14.29 30.86 16.11
N ALA A 553 -13.59 31.71 15.39
CA ALA A 553 -12.68 32.77 15.84
C ALA A 553 -12.63 33.88 14.77
N THR A 554 -12.20 35.08 15.14
CA THR A 554 -12.03 36.18 14.20
C THR A 554 -10.65 36.06 13.53
N TYR A 555 -10.63 35.89 12.22
CA TYR A 555 -9.40 35.79 11.44
C TYR A 555 -9.25 36.98 10.49
N ALA A 556 -8.06 37.57 10.46
CA ALA A 556 -7.63 38.48 9.39
C ALA A 556 -6.75 37.71 8.43
N PHE A 557 -7.13 37.68 7.16
CA PHE A 557 -6.34 37.05 6.09
C PHE A 557 -5.63 38.10 5.27
N GLN A 558 -4.51 37.77 4.65
CA GLN A 558 -3.69 38.65 3.83
C GLN A 558 -3.40 37.99 2.47
N ASN A 559 -3.22 38.81 1.45
CA ASN A 559 -2.66 38.35 0.18
C ASN A 559 -1.15 38.13 0.33
N ALA A 560 -0.59 37.30 -0.54
CA ALA A 560 0.86 37.07 -0.59
C ALA A 560 1.61 38.29 -1.19
N ASP A 561 0.95 39.03 -2.07
CA ASP A 561 1.42 40.28 -2.65
C ASP A 561 0.42 41.40 -2.26
N THR A 562 0.91 42.42 -1.57
CA THR A 562 0.08 43.57 -1.12
C THR A 562 -0.37 44.47 -2.26
N THR A 563 0.23 44.36 -3.46
CA THR A 563 -0.28 45.06 -4.64
C THR A 563 -1.66 44.60 -5.10
N ASP A 564 -2.09 43.43 -4.63
CA ASP A 564 -3.43 42.89 -4.87
C ASP A 564 -4.51 43.53 -3.99
N ASP A 565 -4.14 44.09 -2.85
CA ASP A 565 -5.08 44.51 -1.78
C ASP A 565 -6.08 45.58 -2.21
N GLN A 566 -5.76 46.36 -3.22
CA GLN A 566 -6.58 47.45 -3.79
C GLN A 566 -7.42 46.96 -5.01
N GLN A 567 -7.41 45.67 -5.35
CA GLN A 567 -8.02 45.15 -6.57
C GLN A 567 -9.28 44.31 -6.27
N ALA A 568 -10.09 44.13 -7.30
CA ALA A 568 -11.22 43.19 -7.31
C ALA A 568 -11.09 42.30 -8.56
N PRO A 569 -10.11 41.33 -8.55
CA PRO A 569 -9.89 40.47 -9.70
C PRO A 569 -11.07 39.56 -9.94
N SER A 570 -11.29 39.15 -11.20
CA SER A 570 -12.21 38.06 -11.49
C SER A 570 -11.75 36.73 -10.84
N VAL A 571 -12.67 35.77 -10.68
CA VAL A 571 -12.34 34.42 -10.20
C VAL A 571 -11.20 33.81 -11.00
N ARG A 572 -11.24 33.96 -12.35
CA ARG A 572 -10.18 33.48 -13.25
C ARG A 572 -8.85 34.18 -12.97
N GLU A 573 -8.83 35.48 -12.82
CA GLU A 573 -7.59 36.22 -12.58
C GLU A 573 -7.02 35.93 -11.20
N ALA A 574 -7.89 35.83 -10.17
CA ALA A 574 -7.51 35.42 -8.83
C ALA A 574 -6.92 34.00 -8.80
N PHE A 575 -7.43 33.08 -9.64
CA PHE A 575 -6.88 31.73 -9.76
C PHE A 575 -5.51 31.72 -10.44
N VAL A 576 -5.38 32.45 -11.55
CA VAL A 576 -4.14 32.56 -12.36
C VAL A 576 -3.00 33.17 -11.54
N ARG A 577 -3.27 34.27 -10.84
CA ARG A 577 -2.30 34.97 -9.99
C ARG A 577 -2.20 34.39 -8.57
N SER A 578 -3.10 33.46 -8.23
CA SER A 578 -3.15 32.81 -6.92
C SER A 578 -3.43 33.78 -5.77
N VAL A 579 -4.28 34.80 -5.94
CA VAL A 579 -4.67 35.79 -4.94
C VAL A 579 -5.48 35.11 -3.83
N ASN A 580 -5.22 35.41 -2.53
CA ASN A 580 -5.80 34.68 -1.41
C ASN A 580 -7.23 35.12 -1.07
N LEU A 581 -7.43 36.41 -0.87
CA LEU A 581 -8.67 36.95 -0.32
C LEU A 581 -9.92 36.71 -1.18
N PRO A 582 -9.86 36.75 -2.52
CA PRO A 582 -10.97 36.30 -3.34
C PRO A 582 -11.38 34.86 -3.06
N PHE A 583 -10.42 33.90 -2.86
CA PHE A 583 -10.73 32.53 -2.56
C PHE A 583 -11.26 32.30 -1.14
N ILE A 584 -10.83 33.10 -0.17
CA ILE A 584 -11.44 33.15 1.18
C ILE A 584 -12.93 33.54 1.06
N ARG A 585 -13.25 34.54 0.25
CA ARG A 585 -14.64 35.00 0.02
C ARG A 585 -15.47 33.98 -0.77
N ILE A 586 -14.86 33.33 -1.75
CA ILE A 586 -15.53 32.22 -2.46
C ILE A 586 -15.86 31.08 -1.49
N MET A 587 -14.92 30.69 -0.59
CA MET A 587 -15.19 29.66 0.41
C MET A 587 -16.30 30.10 1.38
N ARG A 588 -16.31 31.34 1.81
CA ARG A 588 -17.40 31.89 2.61
C ARG A 588 -18.75 31.77 1.87
N ASP A 589 -18.79 32.14 0.61
CA ASP A 589 -20.02 32.05 -0.20
C ASP A 589 -20.45 30.59 -0.40
N ILE A 590 -19.50 29.64 -0.55
CA ILE A 590 -19.77 28.19 -0.59
C ILE A 590 -20.37 27.70 0.75
N VAL A 591 -19.79 28.10 1.89
CA VAL A 591 -20.31 27.78 3.21
C VAL A 591 -21.72 28.32 3.38
N HIS A 592 -21.96 29.60 3.01
CA HIS A 592 -23.29 30.19 3.07
C HIS A 592 -24.29 29.48 2.15
N TYR A 593 -23.88 29.04 0.96
CA TYR A 593 -24.74 28.23 0.09
C TYR A 593 -25.24 26.96 0.80
N TYR A 594 -24.37 26.24 1.50
CA TYR A 594 -24.74 25.01 2.22
C TYR A 594 -25.54 25.33 3.49
N LEU A 595 -25.20 26.39 4.24
CA LEU A 595 -25.91 26.76 5.45
C LEU A 595 -27.44 26.91 5.26
N TYR A 596 -27.87 27.37 4.09
CA TYR A 596 -29.30 27.55 3.78
C TYR A 596 -29.96 26.31 3.17
N ARG A 597 -29.20 25.22 2.93
CA ARG A 597 -29.71 24.00 2.27
C ARG A 597 -29.52 22.73 3.08
N LEU A 598 -28.84 22.84 4.20
CA LEU A 598 -28.76 21.73 5.12
C LEU A 598 -30.12 21.47 5.75
N PRO A 599 -30.52 20.22 5.99
CA PRO A 599 -31.65 19.90 6.83
C PRO A 599 -31.41 20.56 8.20
N GLY A 600 -32.28 21.47 8.60
CA GLY A 600 -32.08 22.26 9.79
C GLY A 600 -31.50 23.66 9.58
N SER A 601 -31.45 24.10 8.32
CA SER A 601 -30.86 25.39 7.97
C SER A 601 -31.58 26.58 8.65
N LEU A 602 -30.82 27.65 8.90
CA LEU A 602 -31.21 28.92 9.50
C LEU A 602 -32.27 29.73 8.68
N GLN A 603 -33.00 29.11 7.73
CA GLN A 603 -34.05 29.82 6.99
C GLN A 603 -35.08 30.49 7.88
N PRO A 604 -35.53 29.91 9.03
CA PRO A 604 -36.38 30.62 9.98
C PRO A 604 -35.70 31.77 10.73
N LEU A 605 -34.36 31.80 10.76
CA LEU A 605 -33.55 32.79 11.47
C LEU A 605 -33.14 33.99 10.58
N ALA A 606 -33.59 34.06 9.33
CA ALA A 606 -33.30 35.16 8.42
C ALA A 606 -33.81 36.54 8.91
N GLY A 607 -34.61 36.57 9.94
CA GLY A 607 -34.98 37.79 10.66
C GLY A 607 -34.14 38.10 11.91
N TYR A 608 -33.17 37.20 12.25
CA TYR A 608 -32.32 37.37 13.43
C TYR A 608 -31.06 38.14 13.05
N SER A 609 -31.00 39.39 13.38
CA SER A 609 -29.78 40.16 13.28
C SER A 609 -28.76 39.64 14.30
N ALA A 610 -27.54 39.31 13.85
CA ALA A 610 -26.41 38.90 14.70
C ALA A 610 -26.00 39.96 15.75
N THR A 611 -26.68 41.10 15.75
CA THR A 611 -26.49 42.25 16.65
C THR A 611 -27.57 42.38 17.72
N ALA A 612 -28.67 41.59 17.68
CA ALA A 612 -29.68 41.62 18.72
C ALA A 612 -29.26 40.72 19.90
N PRO A 613 -29.51 41.13 21.16
CA PRO A 613 -29.27 40.27 22.33
C PRO A 613 -30.25 39.07 22.24
N TRP A 614 -29.73 37.85 22.34
CA TRP A 614 -30.55 36.65 22.40
C TRP A 614 -31.33 36.63 23.69
N ASP A 615 -32.67 36.63 23.57
CA ASP A 615 -33.59 36.50 24.70
C ASP A 615 -33.94 35.01 24.85
N PRO A 616 -33.68 34.37 26.01
CA PRO A 616 -34.07 33.00 26.27
C PRO A 616 -35.61 32.76 26.13
N ASP A 617 -36.43 33.82 26.28
CA ASP A 617 -37.88 33.73 26.14
C ASP A 617 -38.36 33.77 24.68
N ASP A 618 -37.47 34.16 23.73
CA ASP A 618 -37.76 34.27 22.29
C ASP A 618 -37.31 33.01 21.50
N GLY A 619 -36.93 31.94 22.22
CA GLY A 619 -36.44 30.69 21.63
C GLY A 619 -37.52 29.83 20.95
N ARG A 620 -38.71 30.38 20.63
CA ARG A 620 -39.81 29.63 19.98
C ARG A 620 -39.37 29.05 18.63
N ALA A 621 -38.70 29.82 17.80
CA ALA A 621 -38.21 29.37 16.48
C ALA A 621 -37.19 28.23 16.57
N LEU A 622 -36.33 28.22 17.61
CA LEU A 622 -35.38 27.13 17.86
C LEU A 622 -36.09 25.83 18.26
N ILE A 623 -37.15 25.93 19.06
CA ILE A 623 -37.96 24.78 19.48
C ILE A 623 -38.79 24.24 18.32
N GLU A 624 -39.43 25.12 17.56
CA GLU A 624 -40.20 24.73 16.36
C GLU A 624 -39.29 23.96 15.38
N HIS A 625 -38.11 24.50 15.16
CA HIS A 625 -37.11 23.85 14.31
C HIS A 625 -36.59 22.50 14.84
N ALA A 626 -36.22 22.44 16.13
CA ALA A 626 -35.78 21.19 16.75
C ALA A 626 -36.91 20.14 16.79
N TYR A 627 -38.18 20.57 16.95
CA TYR A 627 -39.35 19.71 16.91
C TYR A 627 -39.60 19.12 15.52
N GLU A 628 -39.47 19.92 14.46
CA GLU A 628 -39.58 19.45 13.05
C GLU A 628 -38.45 18.46 12.69
N GLN A 629 -37.24 18.70 13.17
CA GLN A 629 -36.09 17.80 12.98
C GLN A 629 -36.29 16.41 13.61
N GLN A 630 -36.96 16.35 14.77
CA GLN A 630 -37.26 15.06 15.44
C GLN A 630 -38.26 14.21 14.67
N ALA A 631 -39.19 14.81 13.93
CA ALA A 631 -40.16 14.09 13.10
C ALA A 631 -39.47 13.29 11.98
N ASP A 632 -38.29 13.73 11.52
CA ASP A 632 -37.52 13.08 10.43
C ASP A 632 -36.41 12.14 10.93
N SER A 633 -36.29 11.88 12.24
CA SER A 633 -35.25 10.98 12.82
C SER A 633 -33.81 11.32 12.42
N THR A 634 -33.50 12.61 12.18
CA THR A 634 -32.20 13.05 11.65
C THR A 634 -31.09 13.07 12.71
N ILE A 635 -31.44 13.11 14.00
CA ILE A 635 -30.46 13.08 15.11
C ILE A 635 -29.53 11.82 15.08
N TRP A 636 -30.00 10.72 14.45
CA TRP A 636 -29.33 9.43 14.43
C TRP A 636 -28.44 9.24 13.18
N ARG A 637 -28.72 9.94 12.09
CA ARG A 637 -28.07 9.69 10.78
C ARG A 637 -26.67 10.30 10.71
N GLY A 638 -25.76 9.56 10.10
CA GLY A 638 -24.40 10.03 9.82
C GLY A 638 -23.48 10.14 11.05
N ARG A 639 -23.85 9.56 12.19
CA ARG A 639 -23.06 9.56 13.42
C ARG A 639 -22.11 8.35 13.46
N SER A 640 -20.96 8.54 14.10
CA SER A 640 -20.07 7.43 14.41
C SER A 640 -20.68 6.50 15.45
N GLU A 641 -20.19 5.27 15.58
CA GLU A 641 -20.67 4.28 16.56
C GLU A 641 -20.71 4.85 17.99
N MET A 642 -19.64 5.54 18.39
CA MET A 642 -19.55 6.13 19.72
C MET A 642 -20.53 7.33 19.90
N GLN A 643 -20.72 8.15 18.87
CA GLN A 643 -21.70 9.23 18.91
C GLN A 643 -23.12 8.68 19.03
N LEU A 644 -23.46 7.61 18.29
CA LEU A 644 -24.74 6.91 18.42
C LEU A 644 -24.96 6.36 19.83
N ALA A 645 -23.91 5.81 20.44
CA ALA A 645 -23.97 5.35 21.81
C ALA A 645 -24.28 6.51 22.80
N TRP A 646 -23.59 7.65 22.64
CA TRP A 646 -23.85 8.83 23.45
C TRP A 646 -25.27 9.41 23.24
N VAL A 647 -25.78 9.44 22.00
CA VAL A 647 -27.16 9.85 21.72
C VAL A 647 -28.14 8.90 22.43
N TYR A 648 -28.00 7.59 22.23
CA TYR A 648 -28.87 6.58 22.82
C TYR A 648 -28.89 6.67 24.35
N ARG A 649 -27.75 6.62 24.99
CA ARG A 649 -27.58 6.64 26.44
C ARG A 649 -28.10 7.98 27.07
N SER A 650 -28.06 9.06 26.31
CA SER A 650 -28.57 10.36 26.74
C SER A 650 -30.08 10.50 26.56
N VAL A 651 -30.65 9.85 25.52
CA VAL A 651 -32.10 9.91 25.22
C VAL A 651 -32.87 8.81 25.97
N ALA A 652 -32.22 7.70 26.25
CA ALA A 652 -32.80 6.53 26.94
C ALA A 652 -31.88 6.07 28.08
N PRO A 653 -31.72 6.88 29.14
CA PRO A 653 -30.81 6.54 30.23
C PRO A 653 -31.18 5.25 30.98
N GLU A 654 -32.44 4.91 31.02
CA GLU A 654 -33.00 3.67 31.62
C GLU A 654 -32.94 2.46 30.66
N GLY A 655 -32.54 2.68 29.39
CA GLY A 655 -32.52 1.66 28.35
C GLY A 655 -31.41 0.64 28.59
N GLY A 656 -31.77 -0.65 28.62
CA GLY A 656 -30.81 -1.75 28.83
C GLY A 656 -29.94 -2.06 27.62
N LEU A 657 -28.93 -2.91 27.84
CA LEU A 657 -27.96 -3.34 26.81
C LEU A 657 -28.66 -4.02 25.60
N ASP A 658 -29.74 -4.77 25.82
CA ASP A 658 -30.44 -5.48 24.75
C ASP A 658 -31.21 -4.51 23.83
N GLU A 659 -31.82 -3.46 24.41
CA GLU A 659 -32.44 -2.39 23.65
C GLU A 659 -31.39 -1.59 22.86
N PHE A 660 -30.25 -1.32 23.47
CA PHE A 660 -29.13 -0.67 22.79
C PHE A 660 -28.61 -1.53 21.63
N ARG A 661 -28.49 -2.85 21.82
CA ARG A 661 -28.10 -3.79 20.77
C ARG A 661 -29.07 -3.74 19.58
N ALA A 662 -30.37 -3.72 19.83
CA ALA A 662 -31.41 -3.59 18.79
C ALA A 662 -31.33 -2.23 18.08
N PHE A 663 -31.08 -1.16 18.83
CA PHE A 663 -30.88 0.19 18.32
C PHE A 663 -29.65 0.28 17.41
N VAL A 664 -28.48 -0.20 17.84
CA VAL A 664 -27.23 -0.17 17.04
C VAL A 664 -27.40 -0.94 15.73
N ARG A 665 -28.02 -2.12 15.78
CA ARG A 665 -28.29 -2.92 14.57
C ARG A 665 -29.18 -2.20 13.55
N ARG A 666 -30.04 -1.29 13.99
CA ARG A 666 -30.92 -0.50 13.12
C ARG A 666 -30.20 0.67 12.44
N TRP A 667 -29.23 1.29 13.11
CA TRP A 667 -28.64 2.57 12.69
C TRP A 667 -27.20 2.47 12.17
N VAL A 668 -26.49 1.36 12.42
CA VAL A 668 -25.16 1.09 11.88
C VAL A 668 -25.30 0.15 10.68
N ALA A 669 -25.36 0.71 9.48
CA ALA A 669 -25.77 0.00 8.26
C ALA A 669 -24.65 -0.82 7.59
N ASP A 670 -23.35 -0.56 7.88
CA ASP A 670 -22.26 -1.01 7.00
C ASP A 670 -21.50 -2.29 7.43
N ALA A 671 -21.67 -2.77 8.68
CA ALA A 671 -21.17 -4.09 9.09
C ALA A 671 -21.78 -4.53 10.45
N PRO A 672 -22.05 -5.81 10.69
CA PRO A 672 -22.52 -6.27 11.99
C PRO A 672 -21.41 -6.13 13.03
N LEU A 673 -21.63 -5.28 14.04
CA LEU A 673 -20.72 -5.14 15.16
C LEU A 673 -20.72 -6.42 16.02
N SER A 674 -19.55 -6.79 16.54
CA SER A 674 -19.44 -7.90 17.50
C SER A 674 -20.11 -7.51 18.83
N ASP A 675 -20.62 -8.51 19.56
CA ASP A 675 -21.24 -8.29 20.87
C ASP A 675 -20.27 -7.61 21.87
N ALA A 676 -18.99 -7.96 21.85
CA ALA A 676 -17.96 -7.30 22.66
C ALA A 676 -17.86 -5.80 22.32
N ARG A 677 -17.89 -5.44 21.04
CA ARG A 677 -17.86 -4.02 20.62
C ARG A 677 -19.12 -3.26 21.03
N ILE A 678 -20.28 -3.89 20.98
CA ILE A 678 -21.54 -3.27 21.43
C ILE A 678 -21.50 -3.00 22.93
N ILE A 679 -20.95 -3.92 23.74
CA ILE A 679 -20.75 -3.73 25.17
C ILE A 679 -19.80 -2.57 25.45
N ASP A 680 -18.65 -2.53 24.79
CA ASP A 680 -17.67 -1.43 24.92
C ASP A 680 -18.29 -0.06 24.61
N LEU A 681 -19.14 0.02 23.59
CA LEU A 681 -19.83 1.25 23.20
C LEU A 681 -20.85 1.68 24.26
N TYR A 682 -21.62 0.73 24.80
CA TYR A 682 -22.64 0.98 25.82
C TYR A 682 -22.00 1.46 27.13
N ASP A 683 -20.95 0.80 27.60
CA ASP A 683 -20.23 1.14 28.82
C ASP A 683 -19.43 2.45 28.66
N GLY A 684 -18.84 2.66 27.48
CA GLY A 684 -18.06 3.86 27.16
C GLY A 684 -18.89 5.16 27.01
N ALA A 685 -20.21 5.05 26.89
CA ALA A 685 -21.13 6.17 26.75
C ALA A 685 -21.99 6.42 28.00
N ASP A 686 -21.47 6.19 29.19
CA ASP A 686 -22.21 6.44 30.46
C ASP A 686 -22.48 7.95 30.66
N PRO A 687 -23.74 8.41 30.68
CA PRO A 687 -24.07 9.80 30.82
C PRO A 687 -23.97 10.33 32.28
N THR A 688 -23.65 9.45 33.24
CA THR A 688 -23.65 9.79 34.68
C THR A 688 -22.58 10.85 34.96
N GLY A 689 -23.00 11.95 35.59
CA GLY A 689 -22.11 13.07 35.99
C GLY A 689 -21.81 14.07 34.85
N PHE A 690 -22.28 13.84 33.62
CA PHE A 690 -22.09 14.76 32.50
C PHE A 690 -23.30 15.75 32.37
N SER A 691 -22.99 17.03 32.14
CA SER A 691 -24.03 18.02 31.79
C SER A 691 -24.64 17.67 30.42
N ILE A 692 -25.87 18.18 30.16
CA ILE A 692 -26.47 17.98 28.84
C ILE A 692 -25.64 18.60 27.71
N ALA A 693 -24.91 19.68 27.99
CA ALA A 693 -24.00 20.29 27.02
C ALA A 693 -22.81 19.39 26.71
N ASP A 694 -22.25 18.69 27.70
CA ASP A 694 -21.15 17.76 27.51
C ASP A 694 -21.61 16.49 26.77
N ARG A 695 -22.76 15.93 27.15
CA ARG A 695 -23.37 14.79 26.48
C ARG A 695 -23.69 15.10 25.03
N ALA A 696 -24.23 16.26 24.73
CA ALA A 696 -24.54 16.74 23.40
C ALA A 696 -23.25 16.91 22.55
N HIS A 697 -22.18 17.42 23.15
CA HIS A 697 -20.87 17.52 22.51
C HIS A 697 -20.31 16.15 22.14
N LEU A 698 -20.35 15.18 23.07
CA LEU A 698 -19.88 13.81 22.83
C LEU A 698 -20.74 13.06 21.80
N ALA A 699 -22.03 13.33 21.79
CA ALA A 699 -22.98 12.82 20.81
C ALA A 699 -22.88 13.49 19.42
N GLY A 700 -22.23 14.64 19.33
CA GLY A 700 -22.14 15.45 18.13
C GLY A 700 -23.46 16.07 17.68
N VAL A 701 -24.35 16.38 18.61
CA VAL A 701 -25.69 16.96 18.38
C VAL A 701 -25.87 18.25 19.18
N PRO A 702 -26.78 19.17 18.77
CA PRO A 702 -27.10 20.32 19.57
C PRO A 702 -27.71 19.92 20.94
N PRO A 703 -27.37 20.61 22.03
CA PRO A 703 -27.89 20.27 23.35
C PRO A 703 -29.44 20.32 23.46
N LEU A 704 -30.05 21.22 22.70
CA LEU A 704 -31.53 21.35 22.69
C LEU A 704 -32.20 20.19 21.96
N ASP A 705 -31.60 19.71 20.85
CA ASP A 705 -32.09 18.56 20.09
C ASP A 705 -31.96 17.27 20.91
N LEU A 706 -30.86 17.11 21.64
CA LEU A 706 -30.67 15.98 22.54
C LEU A 706 -31.69 15.96 23.68
N TRP A 707 -31.94 17.11 24.27
CA TRP A 707 -32.98 17.27 25.30
C TRP A 707 -34.37 17.00 24.74
N LEU A 708 -34.69 17.55 23.58
CA LEU A 708 -35.98 17.37 22.92
C LEU A 708 -36.27 15.90 22.59
N ALA A 709 -35.26 15.18 22.07
CA ALA A 709 -35.39 13.77 21.78
C ALA A 709 -35.70 12.93 23.04
N ALA A 710 -35.06 13.25 24.16
CA ALA A 710 -35.35 12.65 25.46
C ALA A 710 -36.78 13.00 25.94
N TYR A 711 -37.15 14.27 25.86
CA TYR A 711 -38.47 14.75 26.28
C TYR A 711 -39.60 14.11 25.48
N LEU A 712 -39.54 14.08 24.16
CA LEU A 712 -40.55 13.47 23.28
C LEU A 712 -40.63 11.96 23.45
N ARG A 713 -39.60 11.30 23.84
CA ARG A 713 -39.64 9.87 24.18
C ARG A 713 -40.45 9.59 25.43
N GLU A 714 -40.34 10.45 26.44
CA GLU A 714 -41.12 10.36 27.69
C GLU A 714 -42.56 10.88 27.52
N HIS A 715 -42.74 11.85 26.64
CA HIS A 715 -44.01 12.55 26.41
C HIS A 715 -44.45 12.42 24.93
N ALA A 716 -44.71 11.20 24.50
CA ALA A 716 -45.13 10.89 23.13
C ALA A 716 -46.51 11.57 22.87
N GLY A 717 -46.52 12.60 22.03
CA GLY A 717 -47.73 13.39 21.71
C GLY A 717 -47.77 14.78 22.34
N ALA A 718 -46.67 15.23 22.99
CA ALA A 718 -46.55 16.62 23.44
C ALA A 718 -46.66 17.58 22.25
N SER A 719 -47.42 18.64 22.39
CA SER A 719 -47.53 19.70 21.38
C SER A 719 -46.27 20.58 21.38
N GLN A 720 -46.05 21.34 20.30
CA GLN A 720 -44.98 22.35 20.25
C GLN A 720 -45.02 23.32 21.41
N GLN A 721 -46.22 23.69 21.89
CA GLN A 721 -46.40 24.58 23.02
C GLN A 721 -45.91 23.90 24.32
N ASP A 722 -46.27 22.64 24.55
CA ASP A 722 -45.81 21.87 25.73
C ASP A 722 -44.29 21.77 25.77
N VAL A 723 -43.67 21.48 24.60
CA VAL A 723 -42.22 21.42 24.45
C VAL A 723 -41.57 22.79 24.70
N PHE A 724 -42.18 23.88 24.19
CA PHE A 724 -41.70 25.22 24.40
C PHE A 724 -41.69 25.59 25.89
N ASP A 725 -42.81 25.34 26.61
CA ASP A 725 -42.93 25.63 28.02
C ASP A 725 -41.98 24.77 28.87
N ALA A 726 -41.88 23.47 28.60
CA ALA A 726 -40.98 22.56 29.31
C ALA A 726 -39.49 22.88 29.07
N SER A 727 -39.14 23.39 27.89
CA SER A 727 -37.75 23.73 27.54
C SER A 727 -37.23 25.01 28.19
N ALA A 728 -38.04 25.82 28.89
CA ALA A 728 -37.64 27.09 29.45
C ALA A 728 -36.41 27.02 30.38
N THR A 729 -36.32 25.97 31.19
CA THR A 729 -35.17 25.75 32.09
C THR A 729 -33.91 25.37 31.34
N ILE A 730 -34.00 24.43 30.38
CA ILE A 730 -32.86 23.98 29.60
C ILE A 730 -32.35 25.10 28.67
N ARG A 731 -33.24 25.91 28.10
CA ARG A 731 -32.84 27.10 27.31
C ARG A 731 -32.00 28.06 28.15
N ARG A 732 -32.41 28.33 29.39
CA ARG A 732 -31.63 29.18 30.32
C ARG A 732 -30.32 28.56 30.75
N GLN A 733 -30.28 27.25 30.99
CA GLN A 733 -29.03 26.54 31.32
C GLN A 733 -28.03 26.57 30.18
N ILE A 734 -28.50 26.32 28.96
CA ILE A 734 -27.65 26.36 27.76
C ILE A 734 -27.13 27.78 27.51
N ALA A 735 -28.02 28.79 27.69
CA ALA A 735 -27.67 30.19 27.60
C ALA A 735 -26.70 30.65 28.71
N GLY A 736 -26.87 30.16 29.95
CA GLY A 736 -26.00 30.52 31.10
C GLY A 736 -24.66 29.85 31.17
N ALA A 737 -24.55 28.61 30.68
CA ALA A 737 -23.36 27.77 30.92
C ALA A 737 -22.14 28.07 30.03
N ARG A 738 -22.27 28.78 28.90
CA ARG A 738 -21.20 29.01 27.94
C ARG A 738 -21.26 30.35 27.20
N LEU A 739 -22.06 31.30 27.58
CA LEU A 739 -22.02 32.60 26.91
C LEU A 739 -20.87 33.44 27.48
N PRO A 740 -19.88 33.80 26.63
CA PRO A 740 -18.87 34.77 27.05
C PRO A 740 -19.55 36.07 27.44
N PRO A 741 -18.96 36.86 28.35
CA PRO A 741 -19.57 38.07 28.90
C PRO A 741 -19.77 39.21 27.87
N ARG A 742 -19.31 39.08 26.64
CA ARG A 742 -19.39 40.09 25.59
C ARG A 742 -20.36 39.72 24.45
N PRO A 743 -21.28 40.63 24.02
CA PRO A 743 -22.30 40.38 22.98
C PRO A 743 -21.71 39.91 21.61
N ARG A 744 -20.52 40.39 21.25
CA ARG A 744 -19.82 39.99 19.98
C ARG A 744 -19.39 38.51 19.94
N GLU A 745 -19.07 37.94 21.10
CA GLU A 745 -18.63 36.54 21.20
C GLU A 745 -19.83 35.55 21.21
N ARG A 746 -21.03 36.03 21.56
CA ARG A 746 -22.27 35.24 21.53
C ARG A 746 -22.74 34.93 20.11
N GLY A 747 -22.65 35.90 19.18
CA GLY A 747 -23.01 35.71 17.77
C GLY A 747 -22.09 34.72 17.04
N GLN A 748 -20.81 34.65 17.44
CA GLN A 748 -19.82 33.72 16.85
C GLN A 748 -20.07 32.27 17.22
N TRP A 749 -20.64 31.98 18.38
CA TRP A 749 -20.89 30.61 18.84
C TRP A 749 -22.12 29.99 18.18
N VAL A 750 -23.17 30.77 17.94
CA VAL A 750 -24.41 30.33 17.26
C VAL A 750 -24.15 30.00 15.79
N SER A 751 -23.14 30.60 15.14
CA SER A 751 -22.77 30.34 13.74
C SER A 751 -21.78 29.19 13.59
N ALA A 752 -21.06 28.77 14.63
CA ALA A 752 -19.97 27.79 14.52
C ALA A 752 -20.43 26.36 14.26
N VAL A 753 -21.59 25.94 14.77
CA VAL A 753 -22.09 24.55 14.58
C VAL A 753 -22.62 24.35 13.16
N PRO A 754 -23.47 25.24 12.61
CA PRO A 754 -23.91 25.15 11.22
C PRO A 754 -22.76 25.24 10.20
N GLU A 755 -21.73 26.07 10.48
CA GLU A 755 -20.54 26.14 9.62
C GLU A 755 -19.77 24.82 9.58
N THR A 756 -19.67 24.11 10.71
CA THR A 756 -19.05 22.77 10.76
C THR A 756 -19.79 21.78 9.88
N ASP A 757 -21.11 21.80 9.87
CA ASP A 757 -21.93 20.94 9.03
C ASP A 757 -21.77 21.29 7.53
N ALA A 758 -21.68 22.58 7.19
CA ALA A 758 -21.36 23.03 5.83
C ALA A 758 -19.97 22.53 5.36
N PHE A 759 -18.96 22.53 6.25
CA PHE A 759 -17.66 21.94 5.95
C PHE A 759 -17.73 20.41 5.79
N GLY A 760 -18.69 19.74 6.41
CA GLY A 760 -18.99 18.33 6.18
C GLY A 760 -19.46 18.06 4.75
N GLU A 761 -20.34 18.92 4.20
CA GLU A 761 -20.77 18.84 2.79
C GLU A 761 -19.62 19.11 1.81
N ILE A 762 -18.81 20.13 2.09
CA ILE A 762 -17.62 20.45 1.30
C ILE A 762 -16.66 19.26 1.33
N GLN A 763 -16.45 18.63 2.48
CA GLN A 763 -15.61 17.43 2.60
C GLN A 763 -16.14 16.27 1.76
N ARG A 764 -17.45 16.02 1.75
CA ARG A 764 -18.06 14.98 0.91
C ARG A 764 -17.87 15.28 -0.59
N SER A 765 -18.04 16.53 -1.03
CA SER A 765 -17.75 16.94 -2.40
C SER A 765 -16.27 16.74 -2.75
N TRP A 766 -15.34 17.16 -1.88
CA TRP A 766 -13.92 16.97 -2.08
C TRP A 766 -13.51 15.49 -2.08
N GLY A 767 -14.19 14.64 -1.27
CA GLY A 767 -13.99 13.18 -1.23
C GLY A 767 -14.29 12.52 -2.58
N ARG A 768 -15.38 12.92 -3.26
CA ARG A 768 -15.68 12.47 -4.64
C ARG A 768 -14.54 12.85 -5.60
N LEU A 769 -13.92 14.00 -5.40
CA LEU A 769 -12.79 14.51 -6.15
C LEU A 769 -11.43 13.95 -5.66
N GLY A 770 -11.44 12.89 -4.87
CA GLY A 770 -10.23 12.22 -4.40
C GLY A 770 -9.55 12.87 -3.19
N TYR A 771 -10.21 13.73 -2.39
CA TYR A 771 -9.61 14.22 -1.14
C TYR A 771 -9.46 13.08 -0.12
N PRO A 772 -8.24 12.88 0.45
CA PRO A 772 -7.92 11.63 1.14
C PRO A 772 -8.32 11.58 2.62
N PHE A 773 -8.75 12.70 3.22
CA PHE A 773 -8.99 12.77 4.65
C PHE A 773 -10.48 12.90 4.99
N GLY A 774 -10.90 12.26 6.08
CA GLY A 774 -12.30 12.21 6.50
C GLY A 774 -12.85 13.53 7.08
N ALA A 775 -12.02 14.56 7.27
CA ALA A 775 -12.44 15.85 7.79
C ALA A 775 -11.62 17.00 7.19
N LEU A 776 -12.28 18.15 7.01
CA LEU A 776 -11.66 19.44 6.73
C LEU A 776 -11.55 20.28 8.00
N ALA A 777 -10.56 21.15 8.07
CA ALA A 777 -10.54 22.21 9.08
C ALA A 777 -11.75 23.15 8.84
N PRO A 778 -12.66 23.35 9.81
CA PRO A 778 -13.83 24.20 9.63
C PRO A 778 -13.44 25.69 9.67
N SER A 779 -12.71 26.12 8.67
CA SER A 779 -12.17 27.47 8.51
C SER A 779 -12.12 27.86 7.04
N TYR A 780 -12.41 29.10 6.73
CA TYR A 780 -12.28 29.65 5.37
C TYR A 780 -10.83 29.55 4.83
N ALA A 781 -9.83 29.41 5.73
CA ALA A 781 -8.44 29.13 5.36
C ALA A 781 -8.26 27.81 4.60
N THR A 782 -9.23 26.90 4.67
CA THR A 782 -9.28 25.67 3.87
C THR A 782 -9.21 25.97 2.37
N ALA A 783 -9.77 27.10 1.92
CA ALA A 783 -9.65 27.58 0.54
C ALA A 783 -8.20 27.79 0.08
N ILE A 784 -7.30 28.06 1.01
CA ILE A 784 -5.88 28.37 0.75
C ILE A 784 -4.91 27.32 1.33
N GLY A 785 -5.44 26.20 1.83
CA GLY A 785 -4.65 25.00 2.12
C GLY A 785 -4.46 24.58 3.57
N SER A 786 -5.19 25.19 4.55
CA SER A 786 -5.06 24.83 5.97
C SER A 786 -5.54 23.41 6.33
N SER A 787 -6.30 22.75 5.44
CA SER A 787 -6.77 21.37 5.66
C SER A 787 -5.78 20.30 5.20
N ALA A 788 -4.64 20.69 4.67
CA ALA A 788 -3.63 19.82 4.07
C ALA A 788 -4.17 18.98 2.89
N ASP A 789 -3.30 18.32 2.15
CA ASP A 789 -3.62 17.36 1.10
C ASP A 789 -2.45 16.37 0.93
N ARG A 790 -2.60 15.39 0.05
CA ARG A 790 -1.53 14.47 -0.36
C ARG A 790 -1.11 14.76 -1.79
N PRO A 791 0.20 14.68 -2.10
CA PRO A 791 0.70 14.95 -3.46
C PRO A 791 0.09 14.07 -4.55
N ASP A 792 -0.16 12.79 -4.29
CA ASP A 792 -0.78 11.85 -5.23
C ASP A 792 -2.26 12.17 -5.49
N HIS A 793 -3.01 12.58 -4.47
CA HIS A 793 -4.43 12.94 -4.60
C HIS A 793 -4.63 14.29 -5.28
N LEU A 794 -3.68 15.23 -5.13
CA LEU A 794 -3.66 16.44 -5.94
C LEU A 794 -3.38 16.12 -7.41
N ALA A 795 -2.47 15.20 -7.68
CA ALA A 795 -2.22 14.75 -9.05
C ALA A 795 -3.47 14.04 -9.62
N GLU A 796 -4.16 13.20 -8.83
CA GLU A 796 -5.43 12.57 -9.24
C GLU A 796 -6.48 13.62 -9.66
N LEU A 797 -6.58 14.74 -8.92
CA LEU A 797 -7.49 15.82 -9.27
C LEU A 797 -7.17 16.44 -10.64
N ALA A 798 -5.88 16.65 -10.95
CA ALA A 798 -5.47 17.08 -12.29
C ALA A 798 -5.82 16.02 -13.36
N GLY A 799 -5.70 14.74 -13.01
CA GLY A 799 -6.14 13.63 -13.87
C GLY A 799 -7.65 13.64 -14.14
N ILE A 800 -8.48 13.94 -13.14
CA ILE A 800 -9.94 14.10 -13.29
C ILE A 800 -10.25 15.23 -14.30
N VAL A 801 -9.58 16.37 -14.17
CA VAL A 801 -9.74 17.50 -15.10
C VAL A 801 -9.30 17.11 -16.52
N LEU A 802 -8.18 16.40 -16.65
CA LEU A 802 -7.65 15.93 -17.94
C LEU A 802 -8.54 14.87 -18.59
N ASN A 803 -9.24 14.07 -17.79
CA ASN A 803 -10.18 13.04 -18.24
C ASN A 803 -11.62 13.58 -18.41
N ASP A 804 -11.79 14.86 -18.64
CA ASP A 804 -13.09 15.51 -18.89
C ASP A 804 -14.10 15.23 -17.75
N GLY A 805 -13.64 15.25 -16.52
CA GLY A 805 -14.44 15.04 -15.30
C GLY A 805 -14.65 13.59 -14.89
N VAL A 806 -13.97 12.64 -15.54
CA VAL A 806 -14.04 11.22 -15.19
C VAL A 806 -12.87 10.83 -14.29
N ARG A 807 -13.17 10.26 -13.14
CA ARG A 807 -12.20 9.70 -12.20
C ARG A 807 -11.94 8.24 -12.54
N TYR A 808 -10.72 7.92 -12.93
CA TYR A 808 -10.26 6.55 -13.16
C TYR A 808 -9.37 6.10 -12.00
N PRO A 809 -9.53 4.86 -11.51
CA PRO A 809 -8.57 4.31 -10.54
C PRO A 809 -7.18 4.27 -11.17
N VAL A 810 -6.18 4.68 -10.40
CA VAL A 810 -4.78 4.64 -10.82
C VAL A 810 -4.26 3.21 -10.75
N ARG A 811 -3.62 2.74 -11.82
CA ARG A 811 -3.07 1.38 -11.98
C ARG A 811 -1.55 1.44 -11.86
N ARG A 812 -0.98 0.58 -11.02
CA ARG A 812 0.47 0.43 -10.84
C ARG A 812 0.97 -0.95 -11.22
N VAL A 813 0.20 -1.99 -10.89
CA VAL A 813 0.49 -3.38 -11.23
C VAL A 813 -0.55 -3.84 -12.25
N GLU A 814 -0.07 -4.28 -13.43
CA GLU A 814 -0.95 -4.69 -14.54
C GLU A 814 -1.08 -6.21 -14.63
N GLU A 815 0.00 -6.92 -14.32
CA GLU A 815 0.08 -8.36 -14.49
C GLU A 815 0.81 -9.01 -13.32
N LEU A 816 0.28 -10.14 -12.87
CA LEU A 816 0.85 -10.99 -11.84
C LEU A 816 1.01 -12.39 -12.40
N HIS A 817 2.25 -12.81 -12.61
CA HIS A 817 2.58 -14.13 -13.11
C HIS A 817 3.13 -14.99 -11.98
N TYR A 818 2.25 -15.83 -11.42
CA TYR A 818 2.57 -16.75 -10.34
C TYR A 818 3.09 -18.06 -10.86
N ALA A 819 4.08 -18.63 -10.17
CA ALA A 819 4.52 -20.01 -10.29
C ALA A 819 4.87 -20.43 -11.75
N ALA A 820 5.45 -19.54 -12.55
CA ALA A 820 5.77 -19.80 -13.97
C ALA A 820 6.54 -21.10 -14.16
N GLY A 821 6.14 -21.96 -15.11
CA GLY A 821 6.77 -23.26 -15.40
C GLY A 821 6.47 -24.34 -14.34
N THR A 822 5.43 -24.16 -13.52
CA THR A 822 4.97 -25.17 -12.54
C THR A 822 3.52 -25.58 -12.80
N PRO A 823 3.03 -26.68 -12.19
CA PRO A 823 1.60 -27.06 -12.31
C PRO A 823 0.63 -26.07 -11.69
N TYR A 824 1.11 -25.02 -11.04
CA TYR A 824 0.31 -23.94 -10.42
C TYR A 824 0.36 -22.64 -11.21
N GLU A 825 1.04 -22.62 -12.35
CA GLU A 825 1.24 -21.41 -13.13
C GLU A 825 -0.07 -20.73 -13.44
N THR A 826 -0.15 -19.46 -13.01
CA THR A 826 -1.35 -18.64 -13.16
C THR A 826 -0.93 -17.22 -13.52
N LEU A 827 -1.50 -16.72 -14.61
CA LEU A 827 -1.33 -15.36 -15.08
C LEU A 827 -2.59 -14.55 -14.81
N LEU A 828 -2.48 -13.57 -13.93
CA LEU A 828 -3.54 -12.60 -13.68
C LEU A 828 -3.28 -11.32 -14.44
N ARG A 829 -4.31 -10.74 -15.04
CA ARG A 829 -4.29 -9.42 -15.65
C ARG A 829 -5.35 -8.52 -15.04
N LEU A 830 -4.99 -7.27 -14.83
CA LEU A 830 -5.94 -6.26 -14.36
C LEU A 830 -6.90 -5.90 -15.48
N SER A 831 -8.20 -6.09 -15.23
CA SER A 831 -9.25 -5.73 -16.18
C SER A 831 -9.32 -4.21 -16.35
N PRO A 832 -9.68 -3.71 -17.55
CA PRO A 832 -10.04 -2.31 -17.71
C PRO A 832 -11.19 -1.97 -16.75
N ARG A 833 -11.07 -0.88 -16.00
CA ARG A 833 -12.14 -0.39 -15.14
C ARG A 833 -12.81 0.80 -15.80
N GLN A 834 -14.12 0.86 -15.70
CA GLN A 834 -14.87 2.05 -16.07
C GLN A 834 -14.55 3.16 -15.08
N GLY A 835 -14.35 4.38 -15.61
CA GLY A 835 -14.22 5.57 -14.78
C GLY A 835 -15.58 6.02 -14.24
N GLU A 836 -15.56 6.67 -13.10
CA GLU A 836 -16.72 7.31 -12.50
C GLU A 836 -16.75 8.79 -12.92
N ARG A 837 -17.86 9.26 -13.48
CA ARG A 837 -18.03 10.69 -13.76
C ARG A 837 -18.30 11.42 -12.43
N VAL A 838 -17.35 12.22 -12.02
CA VAL A 838 -17.41 13.00 -10.77
C VAL A 838 -17.57 14.51 -11.02
N LEU A 839 -17.32 14.99 -12.24
CA LEU A 839 -17.54 16.34 -12.71
C LEU A 839 -18.18 16.32 -14.10
N SER A 840 -18.89 17.39 -14.47
CA SER A 840 -19.29 17.60 -15.84
C SER A 840 -18.08 17.91 -16.74
N SER A 841 -18.21 17.63 -18.03
CA SER A 841 -17.22 17.99 -19.05
C SER A 841 -17.01 19.49 -19.15
N GLU A 842 -18.07 20.25 -18.95
CA GLU A 842 -18.10 21.71 -19.00
C GLU A 842 -17.26 22.31 -17.88
N ILE A 843 -17.43 21.86 -16.63
CA ILE A 843 -16.57 22.28 -15.50
C ILE A 843 -15.12 21.89 -15.77
N ALA A 844 -14.87 20.64 -16.20
CA ALA A 844 -13.52 20.17 -16.50
C ALA A 844 -12.83 21.04 -17.56
N ALA A 845 -13.54 21.42 -18.63
CA ALA A 845 -13.02 22.29 -19.71
C ALA A 845 -12.66 23.69 -19.20
N VAL A 846 -13.55 24.32 -18.40
CA VAL A 846 -13.30 25.64 -17.81
C VAL A 846 -12.10 25.62 -16.86
N VAL A 847 -12.00 24.60 -15.99
CA VAL A 847 -10.89 24.44 -15.05
C VAL A 847 -9.58 24.17 -15.80
N ARG A 848 -9.61 23.32 -16.85
CA ARG A 848 -8.47 23.03 -17.70
C ARG A 848 -7.94 24.30 -18.37
N SER A 849 -8.82 25.12 -18.94
CA SER A 849 -8.49 26.43 -19.51
C SER A 849 -7.84 27.37 -18.49
N ALA A 850 -8.39 27.42 -17.26
CA ALA A 850 -7.83 28.23 -16.19
C ALA A 850 -6.43 27.75 -15.76
N MET A 851 -6.19 26.43 -15.68
CA MET A 851 -4.88 25.86 -15.37
C MET A 851 -3.84 26.15 -16.47
N VAL A 852 -4.21 26.14 -17.74
CA VAL A 852 -3.32 26.54 -18.86
C VAL A 852 -2.94 28.02 -18.74
N ALA A 853 -3.88 28.87 -18.35
CA ALA A 853 -3.62 30.30 -18.16
C ALA A 853 -2.63 30.58 -17.02
N VAL A 854 -2.56 29.71 -15.97
CA VAL A 854 -1.54 29.79 -14.89
C VAL A 854 -0.13 29.61 -15.43
N VAL A 855 0.06 28.77 -16.45
CA VAL A 855 1.35 28.59 -17.14
C VAL A 855 1.60 29.69 -18.17
N GLY A 856 0.57 30.15 -18.86
CA GLY A 856 0.72 31.17 -19.89
C GLY A 856 1.10 32.56 -19.36
N ARG A 857 0.47 32.99 -18.24
CA ARG A 857 0.62 34.33 -17.69
C ARG A 857 0.51 34.45 -16.16
N GLY A 858 0.59 33.32 -15.46
CA GLY A 858 0.45 33.25 -14.00
C GLY A 858 1.68 32.74 -13.27
N THR A 859 1.43 32.16 -12.09
CA THR A 859 2.47 31.74 -11.14
C THR A 859 3.36 30.59 -11.62
N ALA A 860 2.98 29.87 -12.69
CA ALA A 860 3.74 28.76 -13.28
C ALA A 860 4.40 29.11 -14.63
N GLN A 861 4.54 30.37 -14.99
CA GLN A 861 5.05 30.82 -16.30
C GLN A 861 6.45 30.25 -16.62
N ARG A 862 7.28 29.94 -15.64
CA ARG A 862 8.60 29.29 -15.83
C ARG A 862 8.52 27.94 -16.57
N ALA A 863 7.38 27.24 -16.49
CA ALA A 863 7.15 25.96 -17.15
C ALA A 863 6.65 26.10 -18.60
N PHE A 864 6.39 27.33 -19.07
CA PHE A 864 5.93 27.54 -20.44
C PHE A 864 6.95 27.01 -21.47
N GLY A 865 6.49 26.16 -22.40
CA GLY A 865 7.33 25.53 -23.42
C GLY A 865 8.37 24.53 -22.90
N ALA A 866 8.28 24.09 -21.64
CA ALA A 866 9.24 23.18 -21.01
C ALA A 866 9.19 21.76 -21.60
N VAL A 867 8.05 21.32 -22.11
CA VAL A 867 7.89 20.01 -22.76
C VAL A 867 7.54 20.22 -24.22
N ARG A 868 8.20 19.46 -25.09
CA ARG A 868 7.97 19.52 -26.54
C ARG A 868 7.54 18.14 -27.02
N GLY A 869 6.59 18.14 -27.96
CA GLY A 869 6.19 16.95 -28.70
C GLY A 869 7.26 16.42 -29.64
N SER A 870 7.01 15.27 -30.22
CA SER A 870 7.92 14.64 -31.21
C SER A 870 8.15 15.51 -32.46
N ASP A 871 7.21 16.41 -32.78
CA ASP A 871 7.33 17.40 -33.83
C ASP A 871 8.11 18.68 -33.46
N GLY A 872 8.60 18.74 -32.19
CA GLY A 872 9.32 19.88 -31.63
C GLY A 872 8.41 21.05 -31.18
N SER A 873 7.08 20.98 -31.38
CA SER A 873 6.14 21.98 -30.90
C SER A 873 6.01 21.95 -29.36
N PRO A 874 5.81 23.09 -28.68
CA PRO A 874 5.57 23.12 -27.26
C PRO A 874 4.20 22.51 -26.93
N LEU A 875 4.18 21.54 -26.05
CA LEU A 875 2.94 20.96 -25.52
C LEU A 875 2.27 21.94 -24.54
N ALA A 876 0.93 21.96 -24.56
CA ALA A 876 0.16 22.73 -23.59
C ALA A 876 0.39 22.16 -22.16
N ILE A 877 0.76 23.03 -21.23
CA ILE A 877 0.90 22.68 -19.82
C ILE A 877 -0.13 23.48 -19.04
N GLY A 878 -0.94 22.80 -18.23
CA GLY A 878 -1.79 23.43 -17.22
C GLY A 878 -1.26 23.14 -15.84
N ALA A 879 -1.36 24.12 -14.92
CA ALA A 879 -0.83 23.95 -13.57
C ALA A 879 -1.62 24.73 -12.51
N LYS A 880 -1.44 24.32 -11.23
CA LYS A 880 -1.75 25.14 -10.05
C LYS A 880 -0.61 25.02 -9.04
N THR A 881 -0.18 26.16 -8.56
CA THR A 881 0.95 26.29 -7.63
C THR A 881 0.48 26.51 -6.20
N GLY A 882 1.30 26.11 -5.23
CA GLY A 882 1.07 26.35 -3.82
C GLY A 882 2.36 26.49 -3.02
N THR A 883 2.31 27.30 -1.97
CA THR A 883 3.38 27.48 -0.98
C THR A 883 2.76 27.42 0.40
N GLY A 884 3.25 26.54 1.27
CA GLY A 884 2.85 26.40 2.66
C GLY A 884 4.01 26.83 3.58
N ASN A 885 3.68 27.51 4.66
CA ASN A 885 4.62 27.89 5.70
C ASN A 885 3.93 27.67 7.05
N ASN A 886 3.94 26.42 7.48
CA ASN A 886 3.22 25.98 8.67
C ASN A 886 3.97 26.41 9.90
N ARG A 887 3.25 27.12 10.78
CA ARG A 887 3.76 27.63 12.04
C ARG A 887 2.85 27.21 13.18
N TYR A 888 3.44 26.69 14.22
CA TYR A 888 2.77 26.56 15.50
C TYR A 888 2.87 27.88 16.25
N ARG A 889 1.72 28.51 16.50
CA ARG A 889 1.65 29.79 17.14
C ARG A 889 0.72 29.74 18.35
N VAL A 890 1.23 30.06 19.51
CA VAL A 890 0.45 30.21 20.73
C VAL A 890 0.26 31.71 20.99
N VAL A 891 -0.98 32.13 21.08
CA VAL A 891 -1.34 33.52 21.28
C VAL A 891 -2.16 33.65 22.58
N THR A 892 -1.84 34.61 23.44
CA THR A 892 -2.61 34.94 24.63
C THR A 892 -3.95 35.56 24.24
N ARG A 893 -4.87 35.64 25.20
CA ARG A 893 -6.23 36.25 24.99
C ARG A 893 -6.19 37.73 24.53
N ASP A 894 -5.14 38.43 24.89
CA ASP A 894 -4.87 39.84 24.53
C ASP A 894 -4.11 39.99 23.20
N GLY A 895 -3.89 38.88 22.47
CA GLY A 895 -3.27 38.88 21.15
C GLY A 895 -1.75 38.82 21.14
N ARG A 896 -1.08 38.67 22.29
CA ARG A 896 0.38 38.56 22.39
C ARG A 896 0.82 37.16 22.02
N VAL A 897 1.76 37.04 21.07
CA VAL A 897 2.37 35.78 20.70
C VAL A 897 3.33 35.31 21.79
N ILE A 898 3.06 34.11 22.37
CA ILE A 898 3.91 33.46 23.38
C ILE A 898 4.93 32.55 22.69
N GLU A 899 4.49 31.80 21.69
CA GLU A 899 5.33 30.88 20.94
C GLU A 899 5.00 31.00 19.45
N ASP A 900 6.01 31.11 18.62
CA ASP A 900 5.90 31.07 17.17
C ASP A 900 7.08 30.28 16.62
N ARG A 901 6.82 29.04 16.16
CA ARG A 901 7.84 28.16 15.58
C ARG A 901 7.38 27.56 14.29
N ALA A 902 8.31 27.42 13.34
CA ALA A 902 8.04 26.69 12.12
C ALA A 902 7.79 25.20 12.41
N VAL A 903 6.77 24.66 11.79
CA VAL A 903 6.45 23.22 11.75
C VAL A 903 7.07 22.61 10.52
N ASP A 904 6.79 23.19 9.36
CA ASP A 904 7.39 22.81 8.09
C ASP A 904 7.27 23.96 7.07
N ARG A 905 7.99 23.80 5.96
CA ARG A 905 7.84 24.62 4.76
C ARG A 905 7.62 23.71 3.57
N THR A 906 6.58 24.00 2.80
CA THR A 906 6.20 23.24 1.61
C THR A 906 6.09 24.15 0.39
N ALA A 907 6.32 23.56 -0.76
CA ALA A 907 5.97 24.17 -2.05
C ALA A 907 5.56 23.06 -3.01
N ALA A 908 4.53 23.31 -3.81
CA ALA A 908 4.01 22.30 -4.73
C ALA A 908 3.56 22.90 -6.07
N VAL A 909 3.61 22.09 -7.09
CA VAL A 909 2.90 22.29 -8.35
C VAL A 909 2.17 21.01 -8.72
N VAL A 910 0.87 21.12 -8.97
CA VAL A 910 0.07 20.10 -9.62
C VAL A 910 -0.11 20.51 -11.07
N PHE A 911 0.05 19.58 -11.99
CA PHE A 911 0.13 19.90 -13.43
C PHE A 911 -0.44 18.79 -14.33
N PHE A 912 -0.74 19.15 -15.56
CA PHE A 912 -0.87 18.24 -16.68
C PHE A 912 -0.06 18.73 -17.89
N ILE A 913 0.30 17.82 -18.80
CA ILE A 913 1.08 18.08 -20.02
C ILE A 913 0.35 17.42 -21.19
N GLY A 914 0.03 18.20 -22.21
CA GLY A 914 -0.76 17.74 -23.34
C GLY A 914 -2.11 17.17 -22.90
N ASP A 915 -2.47 16.04 -23.49
CA ASP A 915 -3.72 15.31 -23.21
C ASP A 915 -3.49 13.98 -22.44
N ARG A 916 -2.24 13.71 -22.05
CA ARG A 916 -1.86 12.39 -21.56
C ARG A 916 -1.19 12.38 -20.20
N LEU A 917 -0.26 13.29 -19.93
CA LEU A 917 0.53 13.26 -18.72
C LEU A 917 -0.03 14.21 -17.65
N TYR A 918 0.00 13.80 -16.40
CA TYR A 918 -0.35 14.65 -15.26
C TYR A 918 0.41 14.22 -14.02
N GLY A 919 0.54 15.13 -13.06
CA GLY A 919 1.31 14.81 -11.87
C GLY A 919 1.42 15.92 -10.86
N SER A 920 2.28 15.72 -9.88
CA SER A 920 2.65 16.70 -8.87
C SER A 920 4.15 16.67 -8.56
N ILE A 921 4.69 17.84 -8.28
CA ILE A 921 6.04 17.99 -7.72
C ILE A 921 5.91 18.74 -6.41
N THR A 922 6.46 18.17 -5.34
CA THR A 922 6.42 18.72 -3.98
C THR A 922 7.82 18.90 -3.44
N VAL A 923 8.04 20.02 -2.79
CA VAL A 923 9.29 20.36 -2.08
C VAL A 923 8.95 20.57 -0.60
N PHE A 924 9.73 19.97 0.28
CA PHE A 924 9.39 19.91 1.71
C PHE A 924 10.63 19.99 2.60
N VAL A 925 10.53 20.76 3.68
CA VAL A 925 11.49 20.79 4.78
C VAL A 925 10.74 20.76 6.11
N ALA A 926 11.04 19.77 6.95
CA ALA A 926 10.39 19.57 8.24
C ALA A 926 11.10 20.29 9.39
N GLY A 927 10.33 20.63 10.42
CA GLY A 927 10.79 21.09 11.73
C GLY A 927 11.28 22.54 11.74
N LYS A 928 11.89 22.94 12.87
CA LYS A 928 12.35 24.32 13.12
C LYS A 928 13.36 24.86 12.10
N ASN A 929 14.01 23.99 11.32
CA ASN A 929 14.90 24.41 10.24
C ASN A 929 14.15 25.03 9.05
N ALA A 930 12.84 24.84 8.94
CA ALA A 930 12.00 25.39 7.86
C ALA A 930 12.10 26.92 7.75
N ASP A 931 12.31 27.64 8.86
CA ASP A 931 12.50 29.11 8.88
C ASP A 931 13.76 29.58 8.13
N ARG A 932 14.71 28.68 7.88
CA ARG A 932 15.96 29.03 7.17
C ARG A 932 15.79 29.09 5.66
N TYR A 933 14.64 28.65 5.13
CA TYR A 933 14.37 28.57 3.71
C TYR A 933 13.37 29.62 3.28
N ASP A 934 13.55 30.14 2.07
CA ASP A 934 12.67 31.12 1.45
C ASP A 934 12.08 30.65 0.09
N PHE A 935 12.25 29.36 -0.23
CA PHE A 935 11.69 28.82 -1.45
C PHE A 935 10.16 28.95 -1.49
N THR A 936 9.63 29.17 -2.67
CA THR A 936 8.20 29.24 -2.97
C THR A 936 7.84 28.20 -4.01
N SER A 937 6.59 28.21 -4.49
CA SER A 937 6.15 27.40 -5.61
C SER A 937 6.94 27.61 -6.91
N ALA A 938 7.76 28.66 -6.99
CA ALA A 938 8.70 28.85 -8.10
C ALA A 938 9.71 27.69 -8.22
N LEU A 939 10.09 27.06 -7.09
CA LEU A 939 11.05 25.95 -7.08
C LEU A 939 10.49 24.69 -7.72
N PRO A 940 9.31 24.11 -7.32
CA PRO A 940 8.76 22.95 -8.00
C PRO A 940 8.39 23.24 -9.47
N VAL A 941 8.03 24.48 -9.84
CA VAL A 941 7.83 24.85 -11.25
C VAL A 941 9.15 24.84 -12.03
N GLN A 942 10.24 25.30 -11.42
CA GLN A 942 11.59 25.22 -12.02
C GLN A 942 12.05 23.78 -12.17
N ILE A 943 11.73 22.88 -11.21
CA ILE A 943 12.01 21.45 -11.32
C ILE A 943 11.19 20.83 -12.46
N LEU A 944 9.92 21.20 -12.62
CA LEU A 944 9.08 20.78 -13.76
C LEU A 944 9.74 21.17 -15.11
N LYS A 945 10.24 22.40 -15.20
CA LYS A 945 10.98 22.87 -16.39
C LYS A 945 12.22 22.01 -16.66
N MET A 946 12.99 21.68 -15.62
CA MET A 946 14.21 20.86 -15.75
C MET A 946 13.90 19.40 -16.14
N LEU A 947 12.74 18.88 -15.71
CA LEU A 947 12.26 17.54 -16.05
C LEU A 947 11.56 17.46 -17.42
N GLY A 948 11.26 18.60 -18.05
CA GLY A 948 10.56 18.66 -19.33
C GLY A 948 11.11 17.71 -20.40
N PRO A 949 12.44 17.73 -20.70
CA PRO A 949 13.04 16.80 -21.67
C PRO A 949 12.93 15.32 -21.28
N THR A 950 12.88 15.01 -19.97
CA THR A 950 12.69 13.64 -19.47
C THR A 950 11.24 13.20 -19.66
N PHE A 951 10.28 14.06 -19.40
CA PHE A 951 8.85 13.75 -19.56
C PHE A 951 8.45 13.66 -21.05
N ALA A 952 9.09 14.41 -21.94
CA ALA A 952 8.91 14.31 -23.37
C ALA A 952 9.18 12.89 -23.92
N LYS A 953 10.01 12.07 -23.25
CA LYS A 953 10.28 10.67 -23.65
C LYS A 953 9.07 9.73 -23.47
N LEU A 954 8.05 10.15 -22.73
CA LEU A 954 6.81 9.42 -22.55
C LEU A 954 5.75 9.79 -23.60
N GLU A 955 5.95 10.89 -24.31
CA GLU A 955 5.12 11.26 -25.45
C GLU A 955 5.51 10.40 -26.67
N PRO A 956 4.55 9.97 -27.49
CA PRO A 956 4.78 9.07 -28.62
C PRO A 956 5.65 9.66 -29.71
#